data_4416a23bbaff7112d662c891551a3fb4
#
_entry.id   4416a23bbaff7112d662c891551a3fb4
#
_cell.length_a   1.000
_cell.length_b   1.000
_cell.length_c   1.000
_cell.angle_alpha   90.00
_cell.angle_beta   90.00
_cell.angle_gamma   90.00
#
_symmetry.space_group_name_H-M   'P 1'
#
loop_
_entity.id
_entity.type
_entity.pdbx_description
1 polymer ?
#
loop_
_entity_poly.entity_id
_entity_poly.type
_entity_poly.pdbx_seq_one_letter_code
_entity_poly.pdbx_strand_id
1 'polypeptide(L)'
;MKGGHAGKILRVDLTSKTIDTIPTEKYEQWVGGYGMGLAVFFDEVDKDYITDTHDKTGFEPENIVGLFSGPLQGTLSPNGGRTEVVGMAPENYPRPQFCRGNFGGKFSAMMKFAGYDGIIVKGASEKPVWINVIDDVAKIEDATGVWGLDTYETQEEIWRRVNNRDYKDWMQNSTTRDSGRTTQRPAVVAMGPAGERLVRMASLVHEEGHGNGQGGFVAVFGSKKLKAISFLGTGSVPIADPQALFETRMWYKSHSSVAKPGATYGNWGTENYGRALSCYGCDRGCYANFDTGGKFIGAGNMCVDQYYSQQEDMNLHGGKITDVNVEATTWMQRYGINAYELATGMALLSSPKSMEFRQNMSWLQSLHERGILGDVSKGAKFESDLDFSQVGTKEFHVGLLRKIAYREGIGDDLAEGIVRAAKKWGVLESDLLSGLLPMIYWEGEVHWGTQVWWAYASIFQARDINRHMLTGILHGPKIGANASIPAEVRAERLAEIAGPWHDELTGDLSENGVYSIHMAHLVAWSTRYSKMYEDSSMLCDFNTPLLFEAGAVDGKGMTPEYETRFFNAITGMNITYDEGLDIGRRIYNFERAVMALHGRHRNEEYWPPYPPYDSYVYHEKPGGFPYLQNYKAGGPPAETYLVFKDGKWTDDVCEFPFDKAKMDEFKTIYYELEGWDTATGLPTRKTLEDLDLKFVADELDARGKLPG
;
A
#
# COMPACT_ATOMS: atom_id res chain seq x y z
N MET A 1 -21.89 15.91 -3.13
CA MET A 1 -22.50 14.55 -3.13
C MET A 1 -23.75 14.54 -2.26
N LYS A 2 -24.75 13.68 -2.56
CA LYS A 2 -25.97 13.56 -1.74
C LYS A 2 -25.82 12.51 -0.62
N GLY A 3 -24.82 11.69 -0.70
CA GLY A 3 -24.49 10.64 0.26
C GLY A 3 -23.03 10.23 0.20
N GLY A 4 -22.66 9.24 0.96
CA GLY A 4 -21.30 8.70 1.00
C GLY A 4 -20.36 9.45 1.95
N HIS A 5 -20.65 10.68 2.35
CA HIS A 5 -19.83 11.45 3.28
C HIS A 5 -20.52 11.66 4.64
N ALA A 6 -19.69 11.73 5.69
CA ALA A 6 -20.12 12.07 7.04
C ALA A 6 -20.20 13.58 7.28
N GLY A 7 -19.52 14.38 6.46
CA GLY A 7 -19.67 15.84 6.35
C GLY A 7 -18.59 16.69 6.99
N LYS A 8 -17.62 16.11 7.70
CA LYS A 8 -16.52 16.86 8.31
C LYS A 8 -15.22 16.07 8.36
N ILE A 9 -14.11 16.82 8.33
CA ILE A 9 -12.74 16.33 8.54
C ILE A 9 -12.27 16.92 9.87
N LEU A 10 -11.74 16.07 10.76
CA LEU A 10 -11.20 16.50 12.04
C LEU A 10 -9.80 17.10 11.83
N ARG A 11 -9.55 18.29 12.37
CA ARG A 11 -8.24 18.93 12.36
C ARG A 11 -7.72 19.03 13.79
N VAL A 12 -6.53 18.45 14.03
CA VAL A 12 -5.88 18.46 15.34
C VAL A 12 -4.49 19.06 15.22
N ASP A 13 -4.21 20.07 16.00
CA ASP A 13 -2.86 20.61 16.17
C ASP A 13 -2.36 20.27 17.58
N LEU A 14 -1.35 19.40 17.64
CA LEU A 14 -0.81 18.91 18.91
C LEU A 14 0.07 19.93 19.63
N THR A 15 0.65 20.90 18.92
CA THR A 15 1.45 21.97 19.52
C THR A 15 0.57 22.98 20.26
N SER A 16 -0.46 23.47 19.59
CA SER A 16 -1.42 24.42 20.19
C SER A 16 -2.52 23.72 21.02
N LYS A 17 -2.63 22.39 20.90
CA LYS A 17 -3.69 21.56 21.50
C LYS A 17 -5.09 21.96 21.05
N THR A 18 -5.21 22.46 19.81
CA THR A 18 -6.51 22.83 19.24
C THR A 18 -7.12 21.67 18.47
N ILE A 19 -8.44 21.58 18.54
CA ILE A 19 -9.25 20.63 17.81
C ILE A 19 -10.37 21.42 17.15
N ASP A 20 -10.49 21.31 15.84
CA ASP A 20 -11.57 21.91 15.06
C ASP A 20 -11.94 21.01 13.87
N THR A 21 -12.82 21.49 13.00
CA THR A 21 -13.31 20.71 11.86
C THR A 21 -13.30 21.52 10.58
N ILE A 22 -13.03 20.83 9.49
CA ILE A 22 -13.15 21.37 8.14
C ILE A 22 -14.37 20.72 7.49
N PRO A 23 -15.27 21.49 6.84
CA PRO A 23 -16.40 20.90 6.09
C PRO A 23 -15.90 20.02 4.94
N THR A 24 -16.39 18.80 4.85
CA THR A 24 -16.07 17.88 3.75
C THR A 24 -16.49 18.43 2.39
N GLU A 25 -17.59 19.20 2.33
CA GLU A 25 -18.11 19.83 1.13
C GLU A 25 -17.04 20.61 0.34
N LYS A 26 -16.09 21.23 1.03
CA LYS A 26 -14.96 21.94 0.40
C LYS A 26 -14.13 21.03 -0.51
N TYR A 27 -14.11 19.73 -0.23
CA TYR A 27 -13.22 18.76 -0.88
C TYR A 27 -13.95 17.60 -1.60
N GLU A 28 -15.27 17.62 -1.68
CA GLU A 28 -16.07 16.57 -2.33
C GLU A 28 -15.70 16.33 -3.80
N GLN A 29 -15.20 17.35 -4.49
CA GLN A 29 -14.72 17.24 -5.87
C GLN A 29 -13.53 16.30 -6.02
N TRP A 30 -12.84 15.95 -4.93
CA TRP A 30 -11.71 15.04 -4.86
C TRP A 30 -12.12 13.63 -4.41
N VAL A 31 -13.40 13.36 -4.38
CA VAL A 31 -14.05 12.08 -4.06
C VAL A 31 -13.92 11.70 -2.58
N GLY A 32 -12.74 11.39 -2.10
CA GLY A 32 -12.44 10.90 -0.75
C GLY A 32 -11.02 10.37 -0.67
N GLY A 33 -10.73 9.54 0.31
CA GLY A 33 -9.46 8.83 0.42
C GLY A 33 -8.24 9.65 0.04
N TYR A 34 -7.51 9.18 -0.95
CA TYR A 34 -6.30 9.84 -1.44
C TYR A 34 -6.55 11.22 -2.05
N GLY A 35 -7.53 11.35 -2.96
CA GLY A 35 -7.77 12.62 -3.64
C GLY A 35 -8.14 13.74 -2.65
N MET A 36 -9.00 13.44 -1.69
CA MET A 36 -9.35 14.38 -0.62
C MET A 36 -8.16 14.64 0.31
N GLY A 37 -7.42 13.59 0.66
CA GLY A 37 -6.21 13.68 1.50
C GLY A 37 -5.13 14.56 0.87
N LEU A 38 -4.89 14.42 -0.43
CA LEU A 38 -3.97 15.24 -1.21
C LEU A 38 -4.39 16.72 -1.19
N ALA A 39 -5.67 17.00 -1.43
CA ALA A 39 -6.18 18.37 -1.47
C ALA A 39 -6.14 19.04 -0.09
N VAL A 40 -6.52 18.33 0.96
CA VAL A 40 -6.42 18.82 2.33
C VAL A 40 -4.96 19.03 2.75
N PHE A 41 -4.07 18.09 2.43
CA PHE A 41 -2.64 18.25 2.67
C PHE A 41 -2.10 19.49 1.98
N PHE A 42 -2.40 19.66 0.70
CA PHE A 42 -1.95 20.81 -0.07
C PHE A 42 -2.45 22.15 0.53
N ASP A 43 -3.69 22.23 1.00
CA ASP A 43 -4.24 23.45 1.60
C ASP A 43 -3.64 23.77 2.98
N GLU A 44 -3.39 22.73 3.79
CA GLU A 44 -3.03 22.87 5.22
C GLU A 44 -1.51 22.86 5.48
N VAL A 45 -0.71 22.33 4.55
CA VAL A 45 0.75 22.30 4.71
C VAL A 45 1.36 23.66 4.40
N ASP A 46 2.37 24.03 5.17
CA ASP A 46 3.22 25.17 4.81
C ASP A 46 3.97 24.85 3.50
N LYS A 47 3.73 25.67 2.47
CA LYS A 47 4.35 25.44 1.16
C LYS A 47 5.87 25.58 1.20
N ASP A 48 6.42 26.30 2.17
CA ASP A 48 7.86 26.40 2.37
C ASP A 48 8.46 25.13 3.02
N TYR A 49 7.62 24.27 3.57
CA TYR A 49 8.03 22.94 4.01
C TYR A 49 8.16 21.95 2.84
N ILE A 50 7.39 22.14 1.76
CA ILE A 50 7.47 21.33 0.54
C ILE A 50 8.61 21.85 -0.32
N THR A 51 9.80 21.25 -0.21
CA THR A 51 11.00 21.68 -0.92
C THR A 51 11.67 20.54 -1.64
N ASP A 52 12.58 20.87 -2.56
CA ASP A 52 13.48 19.94 -3.25
C ASP A 52 14.82 19.74 -2.49
N THR A 53 14.97 20.35 -1.33
CA THR A 53 16.18 20.23 -0.50
C THR A 53 16.21 18.88 0.24
N HIS A 54 17.43 18.46 0.60
CA HIS A 54 17.66 17.20 1.33
C HIS A 54 17.79 17.40 2.84
N ASP A 55 17.41 18.57 3.36
CA ASP A 55 17.55 18.94 4.77
C ASP A 55 16.36 18.48 5.63
N LYS A 56 15.26 18.07 5.00
CA LYS A 56 14.08 17.54 5.70
C LYS A 56 14.18 16.05 5.96
N THR A 57 13.67 15.63 7.10
CA THR A 57 13.65 14.22 7.52
C THR A 57 12.28 13.58 7.41
N GLY A 58 11.22 14.38 7.30
CA GLY A 58 9.82 13.98 7.40
C GLY A 58 9.31 13.92 8.85
N PHE A 59 10.15 14.22 9.84
CA PHE A 59 9.82 14.15 11.26
C PHE A 59 9.54 15.52 11.90
N GLU A 60 9.61 16.58 11.14
CA GLU A 60 9.38 17.94 11.59
C GLU A 60 7.90 18.14 11.98
N PRO A 61 7.60 19.02 12.96
CA PRO A 61 6.22 19.30 13.38
C PRO A 61 5.32 19.81 12.24
N GLU A 62 5.90 20.47 11.23
CA GLU A 62 5.25 20.98 10.02
C GLU A 62 4.70 19.87 9.13
N ASN A 63 5.26 18.66 9.19
CA ASN A 63 4.71 17.53 8.47
C ASN A 63 3.29 17.25 8.98
N ILE A 64 2.36 17.11 8.03
CA ILE A 64 0.97 16.74 8.31
C ILE A 64 0.81 15.25 8.00
N VAL A 65 0.20 14.51 8.91
CA VAL A 65 -0.27 13.15 8.65
C VAL A 65 -1.79 13.14 8.68
N GLY A 66 -2.40 12.60 7.62
CA GLY A 66 -3.84 12.49 7.48
C GLY A 66 -4.30 11.06 7.32
N LEU A 67 -5.47 10.72 7.89
CA LEU A 67 -6.17 9.46 7.66
C LEU A 67 -7.54 9.79 7.06
N PHE A 68 -7.85 9.18 5.91
CA PHE A 68 -9.05 9.51 5.16
C PHE A 68 -9.84 8.26 4.76
N SER A 69 -11.17 8.41 4.72
CA SER A 69 -12.10 7.44 4.15
C SER A 69 -12.59 7.91 2.77
N GLY A 70 -13.03 6.98 1.96
CA GLY A 70 -13.78 7.30 0.74
C GLY A 70 -15.30 7.29 0.96
N PRO A 71 -16.08 7.56 -0.07
CA PRO A 71 -17.55 7.57 0.05
C PRO A 71 -18.17 6.19 0.27
N LEU A 72 -17.48 5.11 -0.07
CA LEU A 72 -18.00 3.75 -0.01
C LEU A 72 -17.87 3.09 1.37
N GLN A 73 -17.00 3.61 2.25
CA GLN A 73 -16.74 3.05 3.57
C GLN A 73 -17.92 3.23 4.52
N GLY A 74 -18.15 2.22 5.37
CA GLY A 74 -19.28 2.22 6.29
C GLY A 74 -20.62 1.94 5.65
N THR A 75 -20.65 1.52 4.37
CA THR A 75 -21.85 1.19 3.60
C THR A 75 -21.95 -0.31 3.30
N LEU A 76 -22.87 -0.70 2.42
CA LEU A 76 -22.99 -2.08 1.92
C LEU A 76 -22.08 -2.37 0.71
N SER A 77 -21.21 -1.45 0.31
CA SER A 77 -20.24 -1.71 -0.76
C SER A 77 -19.26 -2.79 -0.32
N PRO A 78 -19.16 -3.91 -1.06
CA PRO A 78 -18.07 -4.87 -0.81
C PRO A 78 -16.73 -4.21 -1.17
N ASN A 79 -15.65 -4.75 -0.63
CA ASN A 79 -14.28 -4.25 -0.87
C ASN A 79 -14.02 -2.80 -0.37
N GLY A 80 -14.95 -2.19 0.36
CA GLY A 80 -14.87 -0.81 0.86
C GLY A 80 -14.38 -0.72 2.32
N GLY A 81 -13.32 -1.41 2.71
CA GLY A 81 -12.84 -1.44 4.10
C GLY A 81 -11.49 -0.76 4.34
N ARG A 82 -10.97 0.00 3.36
CA ARG A 82 -9.67 0.65 3.45
C ARG A 82 -9.72 2.01 4.12
N THR A 83 -8.62 2.40 4.76
CA THR A 83 -8.34 3.75 5.27
C THR A 83 -7.05 4.22 4.61
N GLU A 84 -7.08 5.38 3.98
CA GLU A 84 -5.91 6.00 3.37
C GLU A 84 -5.12 6.79 4.40
N VAL A 85 -3.79 6.74 4.29
CA VAL A 85 -2.85 7.54 5.09
C VAL A 85 -2.04 8.40 4.13
N VAL A 86 -1.94 9.70 4.39
CA VAL A 86 -1.21 10.65 3.53
C VAL A 86 -0.32 11.56 4.36
N GLY A 87 0.75 12.04 3.74
CA GLY A 87 1.69 12.99 4.35
C GLY A 87 3.03 12.98 3.64
N MET A 88 4.03 13.63 4.23
CA MET A 88 5.41 13.49 3.79
C MET A 88 5.97 12.19 4.35
N ALA A 89 6.32 11.27 3.48
CA ALA A 89 6.83 9.95 3.83
C ALA A 89 8.31 9.99 4.21
N PRO A 90 8.69 9.72 5.46
CA PRO A 90 10.08 9.71 5.89
C PRO A 90 10.90 8.56 5.29
N GLU A 91 10.25 7.52 4.81
CA GLU A 91 10.86 6.37 4.14
C GLU A 91 11.44 6.75 2.78
N ASN A 92 10.78 7.63 2.01
CA ASN A 92 11.23 8.05 0.69
C ASN A 92 12.70 8.49 0.67
N TYR A 93 13.38 8.20 -0.44
CA TYR A 93 14.79 8.45 -0.66
C TYR A 93 15.01 9.23 -1.99
N PRO A 94 15.93 10.18 -2.09
CA PRO A 94 16.88 10.64 -1.06
C PRO A 94 16.29 11.63 -0.04
N ARG A 95 15.07 12.10 -0.24
CA ARG A 95 14.35 13.05 0.61
C ARG A 95 12.91 12.62 0.83
N PRO A 96 12.26 13.05 1.92
CA PRO A 96 10.83 12.84 2.10
C PRO A 96 10.05 13.51 0.97
N GLN A 97 9.02 12.84 0.50
CA GLN A 97 8.08 13.37 -0.50
C GLN A 97 6.65 13.09 -0.04
N PHE A 98 5.68 13.83 -0.58
CA PHE A 98 4.29 13.50 -0.40
C PHE A 98 4.03 12.08 -0.94
N CYS A 99 3.43 11.26 -0.13
CA CYS A 99 3.17 9.86 -0.43
C CYS A 99 1.90 9.40 0.28
N ARG A 100 1.54 8.17 0.04
CA ARG A 100 0.38 7.51 0.63
C ARG A 100 0.69 6.11 1.12
N GLY A 101 -0.14 5.64 2.02
CA GLY A 101 -0.25 4.25 2.41
C GLY A 101 -1.68 3.94 2.78
N ASN A 102 -2.05 2.69 2.90
CA ASN A 102 -3.39 2.34 3.36
C ASN A 102 -3.40 1.08 4.22
N PHE A 103 -4.45 0.92 4.99
CA PHE A 103 -4.70 -0.28 5.78
C PHE A 103 -6.17 -0.68 5.74
N GLY A 104 -6.45 -1.94 5.97
CA GLY A 104 -7.80 -2.50 5.99
C GLY A 104 -8.50 -2.41 7.35
N GLY A 105 -9.49 -3.25 7.55
CA GLY A 105 -10.21 -3.40 8.83
C GLY A 105 -11.51 -2.62 8.92
N LYS A 106 -11.74 -1.97 10.05
CA LYS A 106 -13.00 -1.29 10.37
C LYS A 106 -12.82 0.19 10.71
N PHE A 107 -11.59 0.70 10.66
CA PHE A 107 -11.27 2.04 11.14
C PHE A 107 -12.02 3.14 10.37
N SER A 108 -11.97 3.10 9.03
CA SER A 108 -12.68 4.08 8.19
C SER A 108 -14.20 4.06 8.40
N ALA A 109 -14.79 2.89 8.53
CA ALA A 109 -16.23 2.77 8.80
C ALA A 109 -16.58 3.40 10.16
N MET A 110 -15.80 3.09 11.21
CA MET A 110 -16.04 3.62 12.55
C MET A 110 -15.82 5.13 12.62
N MET A 111 -14.81 5.65 11.89
CA MET A 111 -14.57 7.09 11.75
C MET A 111 -15.78 7.79 11.12
N LYS A 112 -16.38 7.21 10.07
CA LYS A 112 -17.60 7.75 9.44
C LYS A 112 -18.81 7.67 10.36
N PHE A 113 -18.96 6.60 11.12
CA PHE A 113 -20.03 6.48 12.11
C PHE A 113 -19.90 7.51 13.25
N ALA A 114 -18.67 7.94 13.54
CA ALA A 114 -18.41 9.07 14.44
C ALA A 114 -18.63 10.46 13.80
N GLY A 115 -18.98 10.50 12.51
CA GLY A 115 -19.30 11.74 11.80
C GLY A 115 -18.13 12.39 11.08
N TYR A 116 -17.06 11.65 10.78
CA TYR A 116 -15.87 12.21 10.12
C TYR A 116 -15.49 11.43 8.86
N ASP A 117 -15.09 12.14 7.81
CA ASP A 117 -14.55 11.58 6.57
C ASP A 117 -13.03 11.46 6.58
N GLY A 118 -12.39 12.16 7.51
CA GLY A 118 -10.96 12.13 7.70
C GLY A 118 -10.52 12.81 8.98
N ILE A 119 -9.24 12.65 9.29
CA ILE A 119 -8.54 13.37 10.34
C ILE A 119 -7.17 13.80 9.83
N ILE A 120 -6.77 15.03 10.11
CA ILE A 120 -5.40 15.50 9.94
C ILE A 120 -4.79 15.89 11.27
N VAL A 121 -3.51 15.56 11.44
CA VAL A 121 -2.75 15.87 12.64
C VAL A 121 -1.48 16.63 12.26
N LYS A 122 -1.32 17.83 12.80
CA LYS A 122 -0.12 18.65 12.67
C LYS A 122 0.47 19.03 14.02
N GLY A 123 1.63 19.65 14.01
CA GLY A 123 2.35 19.98 15.25
C GLY A 123 2.93 18.74 15.91
N ALA A 124 3.43 18.90 17.13
CA ALA A 124 3.96 17.82 17.96
C ALA A 124 3.62 18.09 19.45
N SER A 125 3.28 17.07 20.19
CA SER A 125 3.02 17.17 21.62
C SER A 125 4.32 17.15 22.43
N GLU A 126 4.34 17.86 23.55
CA GLU A 126 5.47 17.79 24.51
C GLU A 126 5.56 16.46 25.22
N LYS A 127 4.41 15.80 25.43
CA LYS A 127 4.27 14.52 26.12
C LYS A 127 3.53 13.51 25.23
N PRO A 128 3.68 12.20 25.45
CA PRO A 128 2.90 11.20 24.75
C PRO A 128 1.40 11.41 24.92
N VAL A 129 0.69 11.40 23.79
CA VAL A 129 -0.77 11.58 23.72
C VAL A 129 -1.39 10.56 22.76
N TRP A 130 -2.70 10.42 22.86
CA TRP A 130 -3.51 9.75 21.85
C TRP A 130 -4.78 10.56 21.58
N ILE A 131 -5.36 10.40 20.41
CA ILE A 131 -6.58 11.11 20.01
C ILE A 131 -7.75 10.15 20.20
N ASN A 132 -8.74 10.57 21.01
CA ASN A 132 -9.95 9.81 21.28
C ASN A 132 -11.16 10.54 20.72
N VAL A 133 -11.92 9.85 19.86
CA VAL A 133 -13.12 10.40 19.26
C VAL A 133 -14.30 9.48 19.57
N ILE A 134 -15.29 10.00 20.24
CA ILE A 134 -16.55 9.30 20.52
C ILE A 134 -17.66 10.15 19.91
N ASP A 135 -18.28 9.65 18.85
CA ASP A 135 -19.20 10.41 18.01
C ASP A 135 -18.59 11.78 17.62
N ASP A 136 -19.24 12.87 17.91
CA ASP A 136 -18.79 14.22 17.58
C ASP A 136 -17.83 14.85 18.61
N VAL A 137 -17.44 14.10 19.64
CA VAL A 137 -16.53 14.58 20.70
C VAL A 137 -15.12 14.03 20.50
N ALA A 138 -14.20 14.91 20.13
CA ALA A 138 -12.78 14.59 20.00
C ALA A 138 -11.97 15.17 21.18
N LYS A 139 -10.98 14.40 21.67
CA LYS A 139 -10.08 14.80 22.75
C LYS A 139 -8.67 14.36 22.48
N ILE A 140 -7.70 15.18 22.96
CA ILE A 140 -6.31 14.78 23.10
C ILE A 140 -6.15 14.24 24.52
N GLU A 141 -5.88 12.96 24.64
CA GLU A 141 -5.79 12.24 25.91
C GLU A 141 -4.32 11.93 26.25
N ASP A 142 -4.02 11.84 27.54
CA ASP A 142 -2.69 11.47 28.03
C ASP A 142 -2.41 9.97 27.74
N ALA A 143 -1.31 9.69 27.06
CA ALA A 143 -0.86 8.33 26.76
C ALA A 143 0.10 7.76 27.81
N THR A 144 0.18 8.36 29.03
CA THR A 144 0.96 7.78 30.14
C THR A 144 0.46 6.37 30.44
N GLY A 145 1.39 5.41 30.51
CA GLY A 145 1.10 3.99 30.67
C GLY A 145 0.59 3.27 29.40
N VAL A 146 0.49 4.01 28.27
CA VAL A 146 0.26 3.41 26.92
C VAL A 146 1.53 3.50 26.07
N TRP A 147 2.32 4.54 26.27
CA TRP A 147 3.62 4.67 25.62
C TRP A 147 4.57 3.56 26.12
N GLY A 148 5.25 2.89 25.20
CA GLY A 148 6.09 1.72 25.46
C GLY A 148 5.39 0.38 25.27
N LEU A 149 4.06 0.36 25.21
CA LEU A 149 3.29 -0.84 24.87
C LEU A 149 3.43 -1.18 23.37
N ASP A 150 3.31 -2.44 23.04
CA ASP A 150 3.22 -2.87 21.64
C ASP A 150 1.87 -2.47 21.00
N THR A 151 1.69 -2.74 19.71
CA THR A 151 0.48 -2.34 18.99
C THR A 151 -0.78 -3.01 19.51
N TYR A 152 -0.71 -4.27 19.96
CA TYR A 152 -1.85 -5.03 20.46
C TYR A 152 -2.22 -4.59 21.88
N GLU A 153 -1.23 -4.52 22.74
CA GLU A 153 -1.40 -4.01 24.11
C GLU A 153 -1.94 -2.57 24.14
N THR A 154 -1.47 -1.75 23.20
CA THR A 154 -1.95 -0.37 23.03
C THR A 154 -3.45 -0.34 22.68
N GLN A 155 -3.89 -1.16 21.73
CA GLN A 155 -5.30 -1.24 21.34
C GLN A 155 -6.16 -1.73 22.51
N GLU A 156 -5.73 -2.78 23.20
CA GLU A 156 -6.46 -3.32 24.37
C GLU A 156 -6.57 -2.30 25.50
N GLU A 157 -5.50 -1.58 25.82
CA GLU A 157 -5.52 -0.55 26.85
C GLU A 157 -6.44 0.63 26.48
N ILE A 158 -6.43 1.05 25.20
CA ILE A 158 -7.34 2.09 24.72
C ILE A 158 -8.79 1.60 24.76
N TRP A 159 -9.08 0.38 24.36
CA TRP A 159 -10.42 -0.20 24.50
C TRP A 159 -10.90 -0.17 25.94
N ARG A 160 -10.02 -0.55 26.88
CA ARG A 160 -10.31 -0.52 28.31
C ARG A 160 -10.61 0.90 28.79
N ARG A 161 -9.83 1.89 28.39
CA ARG A 161 -10.00 3.31 28.76
C ARG A 161 -11.28 3.91 28.17
N VAL A 162 -11.54 3.68 26.90
CA VAL A 162 -12.74 4.21 26.20
C VAL A 162 -14.00 3.63 26.77
N ASN A 163 -14.03 2.33 27.05
CA ASN A 163 -15.20 1.67 27.62
C ASN A 163 -15.29 1.83 29.15
N ASN A 164 -14.32 2.45 29.78
CA ASN A 164 -14.19 2.62 31.22
C ASN A 164 -14.29 1.29 32.00
N ARG A 165 -13.54 0.23 31.55
CA ARG A 165 -13.80 -1.11 32.04
C ARG A 165 -12.65 -2.08 31.97
N ASP A 166 -12.72 -3.00 32.92
CA ASP A 166 -12.19 -4.33 32.75
C ASP A 166 -13.04 -5.13 31.76
N TYR A 167 -12.40 -5.98 30.99
CA TYR A 167 -13.02 -6.91 30.02
C TYR A 167 -14.17 -7.76 30.60
N LYS A 168 -14.25 -7.82 31.91
CA LYS A 168 -15.28 -8.56 32.65
C LYS A 168 -16.61 -7.82 32.75
N ASP A 169 -16.61 -6.52 32.49
CA ASP A 169 -17.81 -5.67 32.65
C ASP A 169 -18.36 -5.15 31.33
N TRP A 170 -18.52 -5.98 30.37
CA TRP A 170 -18.87 -5.70 28.96
C TRP A 170 -20.22 -5.01 28.70
N MET A 171 -20.85 -4.45 29.70
CA MET A 171 -22.24 -3.96 29.63
C MET A 171 -22.41 -2.44 29.74
N GLN A 172 -21.38 -1.64 29.89
CA GLN A 172 -21.53 -0.18 30.05
C GLN A 172 -20.57 0.58 29.16
N ASN A 173 -21.06 1.53 28.49
CA ASN A 173 -20.33 2.43 27.67
C ASN A 173 -20.22 3.78 28.35
N SER A 174 -19.03 4.38 28.38
CA SER A 174 -18.83 5.75 28.81
C SER A 174 -19.08 6.74 27.67
N THR A 175 -20.10 6.52 26.85
CA THR A 175 -20.48 7.52 25.88
C THR A 175 -21.03 8.75 26.58
N THR A 176 -20.80 9.90 25.98
CA THR A 176 -21.34 11.18 26.44
C THR A 176 -22.86 11.28 26.36
N ARG A 177 -23.49 10.32 25.72
CA ARG A 177 -24.95 10.17 25.67
C ARG A 177 -25.39 9.17 26.71
N ASP A 178 -25.70 9.69 27.88
CA ASP A 178 -26.39 8.97 28.93
C ASP A 178 -26.31 7.45 28.92
N SER A 179 -25.53 6.88 29.81
CA SER A 179 -25.64 5.47 30.21
C SER A 179 -25.96 4.46 29.10
N GLY A 180 -25.70 4.82 27.86
CA GLY A 180 -25.83 3.91 26.73
C GLY A 180 -24.93 2.70 26.95
N ARG A 181 -25.48 1.51 26.81
CA ARG A 181 -24.70 0.27 26.91
C ARG A 181 -24.40 -0.23 25.52
N THR A 182 -23.13 -0.50 25.25
CA THR A 182 -22.69 -1.09 23.99
C THR A 182 -21.58 -2.10 24.22
N THR A 183 -21.57 -3.14 23.41
CA THR A 183 -20.45 -4.07 23.27
C THR A 183 -19.50 -3.65 22.15
N GLN A 184 -19.78 -2.52 21.51
CA GLN A 184 -18.99 -2.01 20.41
C GLN A 184 -17.62 -1.55 20.92
N ARG A 185 -16.57 -2.07 20.29
CA ARG A 185 -15.20 -1.65 20.55
C ARG A 185 -14.87 -0.43 19.68
N PRO A 186 -14.11 0.55 20.20
CA PRO A 186 -13.53 1.57 19.35
C PRO A 186 -12.61 0.94 18.32
N ALA A 187 -12.60 1.49 17.10
CA ALA A 187 -11.57 1.18 16.12
C ALA A 187 -10.32 1.98 16.49
N VAL A 188 -9.22 1.31 16.71
CA VAL A 188 -7.95 1.92 17.12
C VAL A 188 -6.89 1.64 16.06
N VAL A 189 -6.19 2.66 15.60
CA VAL A 189 -4.92 2.50 14.89
C VAL A 189 -3.80 2.87 15.84
N ALA A 190 -2.83 1.99 15.99
CA ALA A 190 -1.80 2.08 17.02
C ALA A 190 -0.39 2.03 16.45
N MET A 191 0.51 2.74 17.13
CA MET A 191 1.95 2.68 16.95
C MET A 191 2.57 1.72 17.95
N GLY A 192 3.51 0.90 17.47
CA GLY A 192 4.35 0.05 18.32
C GLY A 192 5.68 0.72 18.68
N PRO A 193 6.58 -0.03 19.37
CA PRO A 193 7.90 0.45 19.78
C PRO A 193 8.75 0.98 18.61
N ALA A 194 8.60 0.45 17.40
CA ALA A 194 9.31 0.91 16.22
C ALA A 194 8.97 2.38 15.87
N GLY A 195 7.67 2.72 15.86
CA GLY A 195 7.24 4.09 15.62
C GLY A 195 7.70 5.07 16.69
N GLU A 196 7.65 4.67 17.98
CA GLU A 196 8.13 5.48 19.10
C GLU A 196 9.61 5.85 18.98
N ARG A 197 10.39 5.05 18.26
CA ARG A 197 11.83 5.22 18.00
C ARG A 197 12.16 5.70 16.61
N LEU A 198 11.15 6.20 15.89
CA LEU A 198 11.31 6.79 14.56
C LEU A 198 11.98 5.83 13.56
N VAL A 199 11.63 4.55 13.62
CA VAL A 199 12.03 3.57 12.62
C VAL A 199 11.32 3.91 11.31
N ARG A 200 12.07 4.21 10.25
CA ARG A 200 11.49 4.67 8.97
C ARG A 200 10.63 3.63 8.28
N MET A 201 10.94 2.36 8.46
CA MET A 201 10.14 1.23 7.99
C MET A 201 9.06 0.78 8.99
N ALA A 202 8.64 1.65 9.91
CA ALA A 202 7.61 1.29 10.87
C ALA A 202 6.20 1.39 10.28
N SER A 203 5.29 0.56 10.78
CA SER A 203 3.90 0.41 10.32
C SER A 203 2.88 0.73 11.40
N LEU A 204 1.83 1.48 11.07
CA LEU A 204 0.61 1.55 11.87
C LEU A 204 -0.11 0.20 11.84
N VAL A 205 -0.68 -0.21 12.97
CA VAL A 205 -1.46 -1.46 13.04
C VAL A 205 -2.85 -1.19 13.59
N HIS A 206 -3.84 -1.70 12.88
CA HIS A 206 -5.24 -1.74 13.29
C HIS A 206 -5.70 -3.18 13.42
N GLU A 207 -6.44 -3.49 14.48
CA GLU A 207 -6.84 -4.86 14.83
C GLU A 207 -5.63 -5.83 14.87
N GLU A 208 -5.78 -7.03 14.37
CA GLU A 208 -4.79 -8.10 14.46
C GLU A 208 -4.03 -8.26 13.13
N GLY A 209 -3.49 -7.17 12.54
CA GLY A 209 -2.64 -7.28 11.35
C GLY A 209 -2.98 -6.40 10.17
N HIS A 210 -3.93 -5.49 10.30
CA HIS A 210 -4.11 -4.47 9.27
C HIS A 210 -3.03 -3.40 9.39
N GLY A 211 -1.90 -3.62 8.73
CA GLY A 211 -0.77 -2.70 8.72
C GLY A 211 -0.87 -1.65 7.61
N ASN A 212 -0.42 -0.41 7.93
CA ASN A 212 -0.06 0.57 6.92
C ASN A 212 1.44 0.41 6.65
N GLY A 213 1.79 -0.43 5.68
CA GLY A 213 3.16 -0.89 5.50
C GLY A 213 4.11 0.16 4.94
N GLN A 214 3.68 0.98 4.00
CA GLN A 214 4.57 1.84 3.20
C GLN A 214 4.57 3.30 3.64
N GLY A 215 5.66 4.03 3.33
CA GLY A 215 5.84 5.45 3.57
C GLY A 215 6.36 5.81 4.96
N GLY A 216 6.42 4.86 5.90
CA GLY A 216 6.95 5.13 7.25
C GLY A 216 6.12 6.11 8.08
N PHE A 217 4.85 6.27 7.80
CA PHE A 217 3.98 7.28 8.45
C PHE A 217 3.86 7.11 9.96
N VAL A 218 4.05 5.90 10.47
CA VAL A 218 4.01 5.69 11.92
C VAL A 218 5.20 6.35 12.63
N ALA A 219 6.33 6.48 11.97
CA ALA A 219 7.45 7.26 12.53
C ALA A 219 7.09 8.77 12.62
N VAL A 220 6.21 9.27 11.73
CA VAL A 220 5.63 10.62 11.87
C VAL A 220 4.72 10.71 13.11
N PHE A 221 3.95 9.68 13.42
CA PHE A 221 3.23 9.61 14.70
C PHE A 221 4.21 9.67 15.88
N GLY A 222 5.31 8.94 15.81
CA GLY A 222 6.37 8.94 16.83
C GLY A 222 6.98 10.32 17.05
N SER A 223 7.34 11.04 15.96
CA SER A 223 7.90 12.40 16.04
C SER A 223 6.92 13.39 16.66
N LYS A 224 5.62 13.18 16.50
CA LYS A 224 4.54 13.97 17.10
C LYS A 224 4.18 13.53 18.51
N LYS A 225 4.78 12.45 19.03
CA LYS A 225 4.40 11.75 20.27
C LYS A 225 2.93 11.34 20.30
N LEU A 226 2.38 10.97 19.16
CA LEU A 226 1.02 10.49 18.99
C LEU A 226 1.00 8.96 18.98
N LYS A 227 0.58 8.36 20.09
CA LYS A 227 0.59 6.90 20.29
C LYS A 227 -0.45 6.16 19.45
N ALA A 228 -1.65 6.74 19.34
CA ALA A 228 -2.78 6.11 18.67
C ALA A 228 -3.87 7.13 18.33
N ILE A 229 -4.77 6.71 17.43
CA ILE A 229 -6.05 7.38 17.19
C ILE A 229 -7.16 6.35 17.35
N SER A 230 -8.21 6.70 18.08
CA SER A 230 -9.39 5.84 18.26
C SER A 230 -10.68 6.54 17.87
N PHE A 231 -11.56 5.79 17.23
CA PHE A 231 -12.92 6.22 16.91
C PHE A 231 -13.95 5.23 17.46
N LEU A 232 -14.97 5.76 18.12
CA LEU A 232 -16.18 5.04 18.46
C LEU A 232 -17.36 5.84 17.93
N GLY A 233 -18.02 5.35 16.89
CA GLY A 233 -19.15 6.01 16.23
C GLY A 233 -20.43 5.22 16.38
N THR A 234 -21.54 5.91 16.67
CA THR A 234 -22.89 5.33 16.76
C THR A 234 -23.81 5.81 15.66
N GLY A 235 -23.33 6.67 14.77
CA GLY A 235 -24.07 7.20 13.63
C GLY A 235 -24.13 6.27 12.42
N SER A 236 -24.47 6.84 11.29
CA SER A 236 -24.56 6.13 10.01
C SER A 236 -24.06 7.00 8.87
N VAL A 237 -23.74 6.39 7.74
CA VAL A 237 -23.37 7.08 6.51
C VAL A 237 -24.62 7.37 5.71
N PRO A 238 -24.87 8.62 5.26
CA PRO A 238 -25.98 8.92 4.35
C PRO A 238 -25.79 8.18 3.02
N ILE A 239 -26.85 7.61 2.51
CA ILE A 239 -26.91 6.92 1.21
C ILE A 239 -27.88 7.65 0.30
N ALA A 240 -27.44 8.03 -0.90
CA ALA A 240 -28.27 8.78 -1.83
C ALA A 240 -29.47 7.97 -2.34
N ASP A 241 -29.24 6.70 -2.67
CA ASP A 241 -30.27 5.75 -3.10
C ASP A 241 -30.10 4.39 -2.41
N PRO A 242 -30.72 4.20 -1.23
CA PRO A 242 -30.60 2.94 -0.48
C PRO A 242 -31.17 1.73 -1.23
N GLN A 243 -32.21 1.93 -2.06
CA GLN A 243 -32.82 0.84 -2.84
C GLN A 243 -31.86 0.38 -3.94
N ALA A 244 -31.31 1.31 -4.72
CA ALA A 244 -30.31 1.01 -5.74
C ALA A 244 -29.05 0.33 -5.14
N LEU A 245 -28.61 0.78 -3.96
CA LEU A 245 -27.50 0.14 -3.25
C LEU A 245 -27.81 -1.31 -2.88
N PHE A 246 -28.99 -1.56 -2.34
CA PHE A 246 -29.41 -2.92 -1.99
C PHE A 246 -29.49 -3.82 -3.23
N GLU A 247 -30.12 -3.34 -4.30
CA GLU A 247 -30.21 -4.07 -5.57
C GLU A 247 -28.83 -4.35 -6.18
N THR A 248 -27.92 -3.38 -6.14
CA THR A 248 -26.55 -3.54 -6.58
C THR A 248 -25.80 -4.58 -5.73
N ARG A 249 -26.03 -4.58 -4.41
CA ARG A 249 -25.44 -5.59 -3.52
C ARG A 249 -25.95 -7.01 -3.84
N MET A 250 -27.23 -7.15 -4.14
CA MET A 250 -27.82 -8.43 -4.55
C MET A 250 -27.30 -8.87 -5.92
N TRP A 251 -27.18 -7.93 -6.88
CA TRP A 251 -26.58 -8.19 -8.17
C TRP A 251 -25.13 -8.68 -8.01
N TYR A 252 -24.30 -7.99 -7.23
CA TYR A 252 -22.94 -8.41 -6.93
C TYR A 252 -22.87 -9.84 -6.38
N LYS A 253 -23.72 -10.16 -5.39
CA LYS A 253 -23.77 -11.50 -4.80
C LYS A 253 -24.16 -12.59 -5.77
N SER A 254 -24.97 -12.28 -6.77
CA SER A 254 -25.39 -13.25 -7.78
C SER A 254 -24.35 -13.47 -8.88
N HIS A 255 -23.41 -12.52 -9.07
CA HIS A 255 -22.39 -12.55 -10.13
C HIS A 255 -20.98 -12.86 -9.60
N SER A 256 -20.73 -12.73 -8.31
CA SER A 256 -19.41 -12.95 -7.73
C SER A 256 -19.24 -14.35 -7.16
N SER A 257 -18.21 -15.06 -7.61
CA SER A 257 -17.77 -16.32 -7.02
C SER A 257 -17.13 -16.12 -5.64
N VAL A 258 -16.62 -14.93 -5.38
CA VAL A 258 -15.97 -14.55 -4.12
C VAL A 258 -16.95 -14.37 -2.99
N ALA A 259 -18.21 -14.03 -3.31
CA ALA A 259 -19.28 -13.84 -2.32
C ALA A 259 -19.80 -15.15 -1.69
N LYS A 260 -19.19 -16.29 -1.99
CA LYS A 260 -19.55 -17.59 -1.39
C LYS A 260 -18.99 -17.68 0.03
N PRO A 261 -19.80 -18.09 1.02
CA PRO A 261 -19.30 -18.34 2.37
C PRO A 261 -18.12 -19.31 2.38
N GLY A 262 -17.03 -18.95 3.05
CA GLY A 262 -15.84 -19.76 3.16
C GLY A 262 -14.82 -19.62 2.02
N ALA A 263 -15.04 -18.72 1.07
CA ALA A 263 -14.01 -18.36 0.10
C ALA A 263 -12.94 -17.51 0.81
N THR A 264 -11.82 -18.12 1.12
CA THR A 264 -10.61 -17.43 1.57
C THR A 264 -9.70 -17.21 0.38
N TYR A 265 -8.98 -16.11 0.37
CA TYR A 265 -7.97 -15.85 -0.63
C TYR A 265 -6.74 -16.72 -0.34
N GLY A 266 -6.46 -17.66 -1.25
CA GLY A 266 -5.33 -18.58 -1.15
C GLY A 266 -5.63 -19.84 -0.32
N ASN A 267 -4.99 -20.93 -0.68
CA ASN A 267 -4.97 -22.18 0.08
C ASN A 267 -3.98 -22.07 1.24
N TRP A 268 -4.26 -21.15 2.14
CA TRP A 268 -3.51 -21.09 3.37
C TRP A 268 -3.87 -22.36 4.15
N GLY A 269 -2.89 -23.21 4.38
CA GLY A 269 -3.10 -24.47 5.06
C GLY A 269 -3.99 -24.31 6.28
N THR A 270 -5.19 -24.82 6.18
CA THR A 270 -6.30 -24.56 7.12
C THR A 270 -6.08 -25.11 8.51
N GLU A 271 -5.06 -25.96 8.68
CA GLU A 271 -4.79 -26.63 9.95
C GLU A 271 -4.29 -25.71 11.07
N ASN A 272 -3.73 -24.53 10.72
CA ASN A 272 -3.12 -23.61 11.68
C ASN A 272 -3.85 -22.26 11.81
N TYR A 273 -5.02 -22.10 11.18
CA TYR A 273 -5.81 -20.89 11.26
C TYR A 273 -7.03 -21.06 12.17
N GLY A 274 -7.17 -20.16 13.13
CA GLY A 274 -8.29 -20.16 14.03
C GLY A 274 -9.56 -19.55 13.42
N ARG A 275 -9.45 -18.44 12.70
CA ARG A 275 -10.61 -17.70 12.17
C ARG A 275 -10.26 -16.85 10.96
N ALA A 276 -11.07 -16.94 9.91
CA ALA A 276 -11.02 -16.01 8.79
C ALA A 276 -11.52 -14.62 9.22
N LEU A 277 -10.85 -13.58 8.74
CA LEU A 277 -11.13 -12.17 9.04
C LEU A 277 -11.39 -11.40 7.76
N SER A 278 -12.24 -10.35 7.88
CA SER A 278 -12.61 -9.48 6.76
C SER A 278 -12.62 -8.02 7.20
N CYS A 279 -12.32 -7.13 6.27
CA CYS A 279 -12.59 -5.71 6.43
C CYS A 279 -14.11 -5.46 6.54
N TYR A 280 -14.51 -4.28 7.03
CA TYR A 280 -15.91 -3.90 7.15
C TYR A 280 -16.63 -3.98 5.80
N GLY A 281 -17.77 -4.65 5.77
CA GLY A 281 -18.61 -4.81 4.57
C GLY A 281 -18.06 -5.75 3.49
N CYS A 282 -16.83 -6.24 3.63
CA CYS A 282 -16.21 -7.13 2.64
C CYS A 282 -16.67 -8.58 2.81
N ASP A 283 -17.01 -9.22 1.69
CA ASP A 283 -17.39 -10.65 1.64
C ASP A 283 -16.20 -11.59 1.58
N ARG A 284 -14.99 -11.07 1.35
CA ARG A 284 -13.77 -11.85 1.20
C ARG A 284 -13.04 -11.95 2.53
N GLY A 285 -12.90 -13.13 3.06
CA GLY A 285 -12.01 -13.40 4.20
C GLY A 285 -10.58 -13.57 3.70
N CYS A 286 -9.91 -12.45 3.39
CA CYS A 286 -8.59 -12.52 2.77
C CYS A 286 -7.44 -12.67 3.78
N TYR A 287 -7.71 -12.68 5.06
CA TYR A 287 -6.74 -12.99 6.09
C TYR A 287 -7.37 -13.79 7.24
N ALA A 288 -6.54 -14.37 8.09
CA ALA A 288 -6.99 -15.19 9.20
C ALA A 288 -6.03 -15.05 10.39
N ASN A 289 -6.54 -15.22 11.59
CA ASN A 289 -5.70 -15.34 12.77
C ASN A 289 -5.00 -16.68 12.80
N PHE A 290 -3.76 -16.69 13.28
CA PHE A 290 -3.08 -17.94 13.60
C PHE A 290 -3.73 -18.62 14.81
N ASP A 291 -3.89 -19.93 14.73
CA ASP A 291 -4.18 -20.74 15.91
C ASP A 291 -2.86 -21.04 16.65
N THR A 292 -2.71 -20.41 17.79
CA THR A 292 -1.52 -20.54 18.63
C THR A 292 -1.70 -21.59 19.73
N GLY A 293 -2.82 -22.32 19.74
CA GLY A 293 -3.16 -23.25 20.83
C GLY A 293 -3.32 -22.54 22.19
N GLY A 294 -3.69 -21.28 22.17
CA GLY A 294 -3.88 -20.45 23.37
C GLY A 294 -2.61 -19.90 24.01
N LYS A 295 -1.45 -20.05 23.35
CA LYS A 295 -0.17 -19.55 23.88
C LYS A 295 -0.09 -18.02 23.88
N PHE A 296 -0.71 -17.35 22.90
CA PHE A 296 -0.84 -15.90 22.82
C PHE A 296 -1.94 -15.54 21.80
N ILE A 297 -2.34 -14.27 21.75
CA ILE A 297 -3.27 -13.80 20.72
C ILE A 297 -2.54 -13.88 19.37
N GLY A 298 -3.03 -14.73 18.48
CA GLY A 298 -2.42 -14.93 17.17
C GLY A 298 -2.54 -13.70 16.30
N ALA A 299 -1.47 -13.38 15.59
CA ALA A 299 -1.50 -12.32 14.60
C ALA A 299 -2.47 -12.64 13.46
N GLY A 300 -3.11 -11.63 12.93
CA GLY A 300 -3.76 -11.72 11.64
C GLY A 300 -2.69 -11.83 10.55
N ASN A 301 -2.89 -12.77 9.65
CA ASN A 301 -1.95 -13.03 8.57
C ASN A 301 -2.53 -12.58 7.24
N MET A 302 -1.94 -11.56 6.66
CA MET A 302 -2.22 -11.07 5.32
C MET A 302 -1.13 -11.49 4.32
N CYS A 303 -1.39 -11.27 3.06
CA CYS A 303 -0.54 -11.68 1.95
C CYS A 303 0.94 -11.26 2.12
N VAL A 304 1.23 -10.04 2.54
CA VAL A 304 2.63 -9.57 2.73
C VAL A 304 3.29 -10.24 3.92
N ASP A 305 2.57 -10.43 5.01
CA ASP A 305 3.07 -11.15 6.19
C ASP A 305 3.49 -12.57 5.87
N GLN A 306 2.81 -13.18 4.90
CA GLN A 306 3.12 -14.52 4.43
C GLN A 306 4.45 -14.60 3.70
N TYR A 307 4.76 -13.63 2.86
CA TYR A 307 6.03 -13.60 2.14
C TYR A 307 7.20 -13.47 3.10
N TYR A 308 7.03 -12.72 4.18
CA TYR A 308 8.06 -12.66 5.21
C TYR A 308 8.18 -13.96 5.98
N SER A 309 7.07 -14.62 6.30
CA SER A 309 7.06 -15.67 7.30
C SER A 309 6.67 -17.06 6.79
N GLN A 310 6.01 -17.20 5.65
CA GLN A 310 5.30 -18.46 5.38
C GLN A 310 5.72 -19.21 4.13
N GLN A 311 5.81 -18.55 3.00
CA GLN A 311 5.83 -19.28 1.74
C GLN A 311 7.06 -20.19 1.60
N GLU A 312 8.19 -19.74 2.10
CA GLU A 312 9.43 -20.51 2.07
C GLU A 312 9.44 -21.61 3.11
N ASP A 313 9.00 -21.28 4.32
CA ASP A 313 8.94 -22.25 5.39
C ASP A 313 7.88 -23.32 5.13
N MET A 314 6.71 -22.94 4.58
CA MET A 314 5.70 -23.88 4.13
C MET A 314 6.22 -24.84 3.03
N ASN A 315 6.98 -24.33 2.07
CA ASN A 315 7.58 -25.16 1.03
C ASN A 315 8.61 -26.14 1.61
N LEU A 316 9.39 -25.69 2.61
CA LEU A 316 10.39 -26.51 3.28
C LEU A 316 9.77 -27.60 4.18
N HIS A 317 8.63 -27.30 4.78
CA HIS A 317 7.96 -28.17 5.75
C HIS A 317 6.70 -28.86 5.21
N GLY A 318 6.59 -29.00 3.89
CA GLY A 318 5.49 -29.71 3.25
C GLY A 318 4.13 -28.99 3.40
N GLY A 319 4.12 -27.66 3.41
CA GLY A 319 2.93 -26.84 3.52
C GLY A 319 2.47 -26.56 4.95
N LYS A 320 3.29 -26.87 5.95
CA LYS A 320 2.94 -26.60 7.37
C LYS A 320 3.53 -25.28 7.83
N ILE A 321 2.73 -24.50 8.53
CA ILE A 321 3.17 -23.29 9.24
C ILE A 321 3.94 -23.71 10.49
N THR A 322 5.10 -23.11 10.71
CA THR A 322 5.96 -23.40 11.87
C THR A 322 5.82 -22.34 12.96
N ASP A 323 6.36 -22.62 14.13
CA ASP A 323 6.45 -21.64 15.23
C ASP A 323 7.25 -20.39 14.81
N VAL A 324 8.22 -20.51 13.89
CA VAL A 324 9.00 -19.37 13.37
C VAL A 324 8.09 -18.39 12.63
N ASN A 325 7.23 -18.89 11.74
CA ASN A 325 6.29 -18.05 10.99
C ASN A 325 5.34 -17.30 11.92
N VAL A 326 4.72 -18.03 12.84
CA VAL A 326 3.72 -17.47 13.76
C VAL A 326 4.34 -16.39 14.63
N GLU A 327 5.50 -16.68 15.22
CA GLU A 327 6.14 -15.73 16.13
C GLU A 327 6.78 -14.56 15.39
N ALA A 328 7.44 -14.77 14.27
CA ALA A 328 8.03 -13.69 13.49
C ALA A 328 6.94 -12.70 13.00
N THR A 329 5.85 -13.21 12.42
CA THR A 329 4.73 -12.35 12.00
C THR A 329 4.10 -11.63 13.20
N THR A 330 3.88 -12.33 14.30
CA THR A 330 3.27 -11.74 15.51
C THR A 330 4.13 -10.60 16.05
N TRP A 331 5.45 -10.81 16.21
CA TRP A 331 6.34 -9.77 16.74
C TRP A 331 6.57 -8.62 15.77
N MET A 332 6.60 -8.89 14.47
CA MET A 332 6.65 -7.85 13.45
C MET A 332 5.45 -6.89 13.60
N GLN A 333 4.25 -7.42 13.71
CA GLN A 333 3.04 -6.61 13.89
C GLN A 333 3.00 -5.93 15.27
N ARG A 334 3.36 -6.63 16.35
CA ARG A 334 3.42 -6.05 17.68
C ARG A 334 4.44 -4.91 17.80
N TYR A 335 5.60 -5.05 17.17
CA TYR A 335 6.58 -3.96 17.11
C TYR A 335 6.17 -2.86 16.15
N GLY A 336 5.27 -3.13 15.22
CA GLY A 336 4.81 -2.19 14.19
C GLY A 336 5.90 -1.95 13.15
N ILE A 337 6.38 -3.01 12.49
CA ILE A 337 7.38 -2.96 11.42
C ILE A 337 6.71 -3.33 10.10
N ASN A 338 7.12 -2.69 9.01
CA ASN A 338 6.63 -2.95 7.67
C ASN A 338 7.09 -4.33 7.18
N ALA A 339 6.12 -5.23 6.93
CA ALA A 339 6.39 -6.57 6.41
C ALA A 339 7.00 -6.55 5.02
N TYR A 340 6.67 -5.54 4.22
CA TYR A 340 7.10 -5.43 2.83
C TYR A 340 8.62 -5.26 2.73
N GLU A 341 9.17 -4.30 3.46
CA GLU A 341 10.61 -4.04 3.55
C GLU A 341 11.38 -5.28 4.06
N LEU A 342 10.83 -5.95 5.08
CA LEU A 342 11.41 -7.18 5.61
C LEU A 342 11.42 -8.33 4.57
N ALA A 343 10.31 -8.50 3.86
CA ALA A 343 10.16 -9.58 2.89
C ALA A 343 11.02 -9.39 1.65
N THR A 344 11.12 -8.15 1.15
CA THR A 344 11.79 -7.85 -0.10
C THR A 344 13.30 -7.62 0.08
N GLY A 345 13.68 -6.97 1.16
CA GLY A 345 15.07 -6.62 1.40
C GLY A 345 15.82 -7.55 2.35
N MET A 346 15.13 -8.10 3.33
CA MET A 346 15.78 -8.91 4.34
C MET A 346 15.52 -10.41 4.20
N ALA A 347 14.56 -10.84 3.41
CA ALA A 347 14.15 -12.22 3.09
C ALA A 347 14.87 -13.32 3.90
N LEU A 348 14.87 -13.17 5.22
CA LEU A 348 15.76 -13.88 6.15
C LEU A 348 15.26 -15.27 6.51
N LEU A 349 14.07 -15.65 6.03
CA LEU A 349 13.47 -16.96 6.31
C LEU A 349 13.87 -18.02 5.29
N SER A 350 14.69 -17.68 4.31
CA SER A 350 15.21 -18.67 3.39
C SER A 350 16.22 -19.57 4.08
N SER A 351 15.82 -20.83 4.30
CA SER A 351 16.79 -21.88 4.64
C SER A 351 17.82 -21.99 3.52
N PRO A 352 19.10 -22.34 3.83
CA PRO A 352 20.10 -22.65 2.82
C PRO A 352 19.67 -23.65 1.74
N LYS A 353 18.67 -24.49 2.02
CA LYS A 353 18.06 -25.43 1.06
C LYS A 353 16.99 -24.81 0.16
N SER A 354 16.43 -23.66 0.53
CA SER A 354 15.52 -22.90 -0.34
C SER A 354 16.28 -21.96 -1.29
N MET A 355 17.60 -21.89 -1.19
CA MET A 355 18.45 -21.10 -2.09
C MET A 355 18.45 -21.62 -3.53
N GLU A 356 18.03 -22.86 -3.78
CA GLU A 356 17.69 -23.32 -5.13
C GLU A 356 16.49 -22.57 -5.73
N PHE A 357 15.69 -21.91 -4.88
CA PHE A 357 14.52 -21.15 -5.28
C PHE A 357 14.77 -19.65 -5.38
N ARG A 358 15.69 -19.16 -4.55
CA ARG A 358 16.19 -17.79 -4.63
C ARG A 358 17.68 -17.87 -4.83
N GLN A 359 18.14 -17.58 -6.00
CA GLN A 359 19.58 -17.42 -6.24
C GLN A 359 20.16 -16.27 -5.44
N ASN A 360 19.32 -15.53 -4.73
CA ASN A 360 19.72 -14.46 -3.85
C ASN A 360 19.51 -14.91 -2.42
N MET A 361 20.60 -15.17 -1.75
CA MET A 361 20.68 -15.13 -0.31
C MET A 361 19.97 -13.87 0.16
N SER A 362 19.41 -13.89 1.34
CA SER A 362 18.94 -12.64 1.92
C SER A 362 20.06 -11.61 1.80
N TRP A 363 19.71 -10.39 1.50
CA TRP A 363 20.72 -9.35 1.33
C TRP A 363 21.66 -9.26 2.55
N LEU A 364 21.13 -9.34 3.79
CA LEU A 364 21.93 -9.33 5.01
C LEU A 364 22.89 -10.51 5.10
N GLN A 365 22.49 -11.71 4.72
CA GLN A 365 23.36 -12.87 4.71
C GLN A 365 24.46 -12.73 3.66
N SER A 366 24.11 -12.20 2.48
CA SER A 366 25.08 -11.86 1.43
C SER A 366 26.12 -10.85 1.92
N LEU A 367 25.70 -9.84 2.68
CA LEU A 367 26.65 -8.88 3.28
C LEU A 367 27.60 -9.53 4.28
N HIS A 368 27.11 -10.48 5.07
CA HIS A 368 27.97 -11.25 5.98
C HIS A 368 28.97 -12.11 5.23
N GLU A 369 28.54 -12.86 4.22
CA GLU A 369 29.44 -13.74 3.43
C GLU A 369 30.48 -12.97 2.63
N ARG A 370 30.14 -11.75 2.19
CA ARG A 370 31.08 -10.82 1.53
C ARG A 370 32.04 -10.13 2.52
N GLY A 371 31.93 -10.39 3.83
CA GLY A 371 32.73 -9.74 4.85
C GLY A 371 32.39 -8.25 5.06
N ILE A 372 31.22 -7.81 4.62
CA ILE A 372 30.78 -6.44 4.86
C ILE A 372 30.26 -6.30 6.30
N LEU A 373 29.40 -7.23 6.75
CA LEU A 373 28.86 -7.27 8.10
C LEU A 373 29.44 -8.43 8.90
N GLY A 374 29.79 -8.18 10.17
CA GLY A 374 30.29 -9.21 11.06
C GLY A 374 31.14 -8.66 12.19
N ASP A 375 32.01 -9.50 12.73
CA ASP A 375 33.00 -9.11 13.76
C ASP A 375 34.17 -8.37 13.11
N VAL A 376 34.27 -7.09 13.38
CA VAL A 376 35.35 -6.25 12.84
C VAL A 376 36.74 -6.75 13.28
N SER A 377 36.84 -7.35 14.47
CA SER A 377 38.12 -7.93 14.94
C SER A 377 38.54 -9.14 14.12
N LYS A 378 37.62 -9.76 13.38
CA LYS A 378 37.89 -10.89 12.46
C LYS A 378 37.96 -10.45 10.98
N GLY A 379 37.91 -9.15 10.72
CA GLY A 379 38.12 -8.60 9.38
C GLY A 379 36.85 -8.13 8.65
N ALA A 380 35.68 -8.15 9.29
CA ALA A 380 34.52 -7.54 8.71
C ALA A 380 34.63 -6.01 8.62
N LYS A 381 34.01 -5.40 7.64
CA LYS A 381 34.06 -3.97 7.38
C LYS A 381 33.23 -3.15 8.38
N PHE A 382 32.06 -3.67 8.76
CA PHE A 382 31.14 -3.07 9.72
C PHE A 382 30.74 -4.08 10.79
N GLU A 383 30.63 -3.61 12.02
CA GLU A 383 30.24 -4.43 13.14
C GLU A 383 28.78 -4.90 13.01
N SER A 384 28.56 -6.19 13.24
CA SER A 384 27.23 -6.78 13.34
C SER A 384 27.19 -7.75 14.51
N ASP A 385 26.22 -7.56 15.37
CA ASP A 385 25.94 -8.42 16.52
C ASP A 385 24.91 -9.51 16.21
N LEU A 386 24.64 -9.80 14.92
CA LEU A 386 23.81 -10.91 14.46
C LEU A 386 24.63 -12.19 14.37
N ASP A 387 24.08 -13.26 14.92
CA ASP A 387 24.65 -14.60 14.73
C ASP A 387 24.05 -15.25 13.48
N PHE A 388 24.68 -15.06 12.34
CA PHE A 388 24.21 -15.59 11.06
C PHE A 388 24.17 -17.12 11.00
N SER A 389 24.77 -17.84 11.95
CA SER A 389 24.62 -19.30 12.04
C SER A 389 23.23 -19.74 12.50
N GLN A 390 22.45 -18.79 13.05
CA GLN A 390 21.09 -19.00 13.57
C GLN A 390 20.01 -18.58 12.56
N VAL A 391 20.36 -18.16 11.35
CA VAL A 391 19.40 -17.82 10.30
C VAL A 391 18.37 -18.94 10.12
N GLY A 392 17.08 -18.59 10.08
CA GLY A 392 15.99 -19.56 10.01
C GLY A 392 15.47 -20.04 11.36
N THR A 393 16.09 -19.63 12.47
CA THR A 393 15.55 -19.92 13.81
C THR A 393 14.63 -18.78 14.30
N LYS A 394 13.73 -19.12 15.16
CA LYS A 394 12.83 -18.16 15.81
C LYS A 394 13.60 -17.08 16.56
N GLU A 395 14.61 -17.46 17.29
CA GLU A 395 15.45 -16.57 18.08
C GLU A 395 16.15 -15.53 17.21
N PHE A 396 16.63 -15.92 16.03
CA PHE A 396 17.22 -15.00 15.07
C PHE A 396 16.22 -13.98 14.54
N HIS A 397 15.05 -14.44 14.06
CA HIS A 397 14.06 -13.55 13.46
C HIS A 397 13.45 -12.59 14.47
N VAL A 398 13.00 -13.08 15.62
CA VAL A 398 12.44 -12.23 16.68
C VAL A 398 13.51 -11.31 17.25
N GLY A 399 14.75 -11.79 17.37
CA GLY A 399 15.90 -10.98 17.81
C GLY A 399 16.20 -9.83 16.85
N LEU A 400 16.20 -10.09 15.54
CA LEU A 400 16.40 -9.05 14.53
C LEU A 400 15.28 -8.01 14.55
N LEU A 401 14.01 -8.45 14.57
CA LEU A 401 12.86 -7.55 14.66
C LEU A 401 12.94 -6.65 15.90
N ARG A 402 13.33 -7.23 17.04
CA ARG A 402 13.55 -6.48 18.27
C ARG A 402 14.65 -5.44 18.11
N LYS A 403 15.79 -5.84 17.53
CA LYS A 403 16.92 -4.91 17.29
C LYS A 403 16.50 -3.73 16.44
N ILE A 404 15.75 -3.96 15.36
CA ILE A 404 15.22 -2.89 14.50
C ILE A 404 14.26 -1.99 15.30
N ALA A 405 13.26 -2.58 15.97
CA ALA A 405 12.24 -1.83 16.70
C ALA A 405 12.82 -0.97 17.81
N TYR A 406 13.89 -1.43 18.46
CA TYR A 406 14.51 -0.77 19.60
C TYR A 406 15.81 -0.04 19.26
N ARG A 407 16.23 -0.06 17.97
CA ARG A 407 17.48 0.52 17.48
C ARG A 407 18.73 0.00 18.22
N GLU A 408 18.79 -1.31 18.44
CA GLU A 408 19.89 -1.97 19.15
C GLU A 408 20.91 -2.53 18.19
N GLY A 409 22.20 -2.20 18.37
CA GLY A 409 23.28 -2.71 17.52
C GLY A 409 23.08 -2.41 16.04
N ILE A 410 23.17 -3.44 15.18
CA ILE A 410 22.92 -3.33 13.72
C ILE A 410 21.50 -2.86 13.41
N GLY A 411 20.56 -3.05 14.33
CA GLY A 411 19.17 -2.61 14.18
C GLY A 411 19.02 -1.10 14.08
N ASP A 412 19.95 -0.30 14.59
CA ASP A 412 19.90 1.16 14.44
C ASP A 412 20.11 1.59 12.98
N ASP A 413 21.02 0.94 12.28
CA ASP A 413 21.24 1.18 10.85
C ASP A 413 20.04 0.74 10.02
N LEU A 414 19.52 -0.45 10.29
CA LEU A 414 18.36 -0.99 9.60
C LEU A 414 17.09 -0.19 9.87
N ALA A 415 16.96 0.44 11.03
CA ALA A 415 15.85 1.32 11.38
C ALA A 415 15.74 2.57 10.48
N GLU A 416 16.84 2.97 9.83
CA GLU A 416 16.84 4.05 8.82
C GLU A 416 16.29 3.59 7.45
N GLY A 417 15.92 2.33 7.30
CA GLY A 417 15.52 1.69 6.05
C GLY A 417 16.71 1.08 5.31
N ILE A 418 16.43 0.05 4.53
CA ILE A 418 17.46 -0.75 3.85
C ILE A 418 18.34 0.10 2.92
N VAL A 419 17.74 1.03 2.19
CA VAL A 419 18.47 1.89 1.23
C VAL A 419 19.48 2.78 1.94
N ARG A 420 19.11 3.39 3.08
CA ARG A 420 20.02 4.23 3.87
C ARG A 420 21.10 3.40 4.56
N ALA A 421 20.76 2.21 5.03
CA ALA A 421 21.73 1.27 5.58
C ALA A 421 22.74 0.84 4.51
N ALA A 422 22.30 0.47 3.31
CA ALA A 422 23.16 0.12 2.19
C ALA A 422 24.10 1.27 1.79
N LYS A 423 23.61 2.51 1.79
CA LYS A 423 24.43 3.70 1.55
C LYS A 423 25.50 3.89 2.63
N LYS A 424 25.11 3.77 3.90
CA LYS A 424 26.04 3.85 5.05
C LYS A 424 27.14 2.81 4.96
N TRP A 425 26.81 1.60 4.57
CA TRP A 425 27.77 0.51 4.42
C TRP A 425 28.53 0.53 3.10
N GLY A 426 28.25 1.51 2.22
CA GLY A 426 28.96 1.74 0.96
C GLY A 426 28.73 0.64 -0.07
N VAL A 427 27.56 0.01 -0.04
CA VAL A 427 27.18 -1.08 -0.96
C VAL A 427 25.96 -0.75 -1.83
N LEU A 428 25.31 0.40 -1.63
CA LEU A 428 24.06 0.74 -2.32
C LEU A 428 24.19 0.62 -3.84
N GLU A 429 25.18 1.28 -4.44
CA GLU A 429 25.33 1.29 -5.89
C GLU A 429 25.65 -0.11 -6.44
N SER A 430 26.59 -0.82 -5.81
CA SER A 430 26.95 -2.17 -6.25
C SER A 430 25.80 -3.16 -6.13
N ASP A 431 25.00 -3.03 -5.08
CA ASP A 431 23.92 -3.97 -4.80
C ASP A 431 22.66 -3.64 -5.61
N LEU A 432 22.46 -2.37 -6.01
CA LEU A 432 21.50 -1.99 -7.04
C LEU A 432 21.89 -2.56 -8.40
N LEU A 433 23.16 -2.38 -8.81
CA LEU A 433 23.67 -2.86 -10.10
C LEU A 433 23.67 -4.39 -10.21
N SER A 434 23.87 -5.09 -9.11
CA SER A 434 23.84 -6.56 -9.07
C SER A 434 22.42 -7.15 -8.93
N GLY A 435 21.43 -6.31 -8.68
CA GLY A 435 20.06 -6.74 -8.43
C GLY A 435 19.80 -7.35 -7.04
N LEU A 436 20.76 -7.23 -6.12
CA LEU A 436 20.59 -7.67 -4.73
C LEU A 436 19.62 -6.76 -3.97
N LEU A 437 19.50 -5.49 -4.38
CA LEU A 437 18.55 -4.52 -3.84
C LEU A 437 17.68 -3.94 -4.97
N PRO A 438 16.60 -4.62 -5.36
CA PRO A 438 15.63 -4.06 -6.30
C PRO A 438 14.85 -2.94 -5.62
N MET A 439 14.88 -1.72 -6.16
CA MET A 439 14.14 -0.58 -5.62
C MET A 439 13.74 0.41 -6.72
N ILE A 440 12.68 1.14 -6.45
CA ILE A 440 12.39 2.38 -7.16
C ILE A 440 13.20 3.51 -6.49
N TYR A 441 13.97 4.26 -7.28
CA TYR A 441 14.96 5.20 -6.76
C TYR A 441 14.40 6.16 -5.71
N TRP A 442 13.26 6.78 -6.00
CA TRP A 442 12.68 7.82 -5.14
C TRP A 442 11.86 7.27 -3.97
N GLU A 443 11.44 6.02 -4.02
CA GLU A 443 10.55 5.44 -3.01
C GLU A 443 11.31 5.09 -1.73
N GLY A 444 12.57 4.67 -1.88
CA GLY A 444 13.42 4.30 -0.75
C GLY A 444 13.08 2.95 -0.15
N GLU A 445 12.09 2.27 -0.69
CA GLU A 445 11.66 0.93 -0.31
C GLU A 445 12.12 -0.09 -1.34
N VAL A 446 12.50 -1.26 -0.88
CA VAL A 446 12.90 -2.36 -1.76
C VAL A 446 11.67 -3.07 -2.28
N HIS A 447 11.55 -3.15 -3.59
CA HIS A 447 10.42 -3.81 -4.25
C HIS A 447 10.77 -5.17 -4.80
N TRP A 448 9.77 -6.02 -4.82
CA TRP A 448 9.84 -7.25 -5.58
C TRP A 448 9.97 -6.97 -7.06
N GLY A 449 10.61 -7.88 -7.75
CA GLY A 449 10.61 -7.95 -9.18
C GLY A 449 9.21 -7.94 -9.73
N THR A 450 8.85 -6.78 -10.14
CA THR A 450 7.54 -6.46 -10.58
C THR A 450 7.38 -6.87 -12.03
N GLN A 451 6.18 -7.11 -12.40
CA GLN A 451 5.80 -7.30 -13.78
C GLN A 451 6.10 -6.02 -14.57
N VAL A 452 6.44 -6.17 -15.83
CA VAL A 452 6.91 -5.07 -16.71
C VAL A 452 6.02 -3.83 -16.63
N TRP A 453 4.71 -4.01 -16.83
CA TRP A 453 3.75 -2.91 -16.80
C TRP A 453 3.64 -2.24 -15.41
N TRP A 454 3.82 -3.00 -14.35
CA TRP A 454 3.84 -2.49 -12.99
C TRP A 454 5.04 -1.58 -12.76
N ALA A 455 6.22 -2.02 -13.20
CA ALA A 455 7.43 -1.21 -13.15
C ALA A 455 7.23 0.15 -13.83
N TYR A 456 6.71 0.14 -15.05
CA TYR A 456 6.49 1.38 -15.81
C TYR A 456 5.48 2.31 -15.16
N ALA A 457 4.41 1.78 -14.60
CA ALA A 457 3.43 2.59 -13.90
C ALA A 457 3.98 3.18 -12.59
N SER A 458 4.77 2.42 -11.84
CA SER A 458 5.27 2.84 -10.52
C SER A 458 6.22 4.02 -10.58
N ILE A 459 7.10 4.11 -11.60
CA ILE A 459 8.09 5.20 -11.66
C ILE A 459 7.47 6.60 -11.82
N PHE A 460 6.22 6.71 -12.23
CA PHE A 460 5.53 7.98 -12.47
C PHE A 460 4.64 8.43 -11.30
N GLN A 461 4.52 7.67 -10.23
CA GLN A 461 3.61 7.94 -9.12
C GLN A 461 4.33 8.26 -7.81
N ALA A 462 3.56 8.73 -6.82
CA ALA A 462 4.07 9.00 -5.49
C ALA A 462 4.38 7.73 -4.70
N ARG A 463 3.81 6.60 -5.12
CA ARG A 463 4.01 5.27 -4.58
C ARG A 463 3.88 4.24 -5.70
N ASP A 464 4.47 3.07 -5.52
CA ASP A 464 4.27 1.93 -6.40
C ASP A 464 2.78 1.61 -6.62
N ILE A 465 2.52 1.05 -7.78
CA ILE A 465 1.19 0.54 -8.10
C ILE A 465 1.05 -0.90 -7.61
N ASN A 466 0.21 -1.11 -6.64
CA ASN A 466 -0.12 -2.44 -6.18
C ASN A 466 -1.37 -2.95 -6.93
N ARG A 467 -1.16 -3.58 -8.10
CA ARG A 467 -2.24 -3.99 -9.03
C ARG A 467 -2.37 -5.49 -9.16
N HIS A 468 -2.76 -6.13 -8.11
CA HIS A 468 -2.83 -7.59 -8.07
C HIS A 468 -3.74 -8.21 -9.14
N MET A 469 -4.85 -7.55 -9.48
CA MET A 469 -5.84 -8.13 -10.36
C MET A 469 -5.50 -8.05 -11.86
N LEU A 470 -4.65 -7.11 -12.28
CA LEU A 470 -4.16 -7.06 -13.66
C LEU A 470 -3.25 -8.23 -14.02
N THR A 471 -2.60 -8.83 -13.05
CA THR A 471 -1.81 -10.04 -13.22
C THR A 471 -2.58 -11.12 -13.99
N GLY A 472 -3.86 -11.31 -13.66
CA GLY A 472 -4.70 -12.32 -14.29
C GLY A 472 -5.02 -12.04 -15.78
N ILE A 473 -4.92 -10.79 -16.26
CA ILE A 473 -5.14 -10.46 -17.66
C ILE A 473 -3.87 -10.67 -18.49
N LEU A 474 -2.77 -10.12 -17.99
CA LEU A 474 -1.53 -10.00 -18.76
C LEU A 474 -0.71 -11.28 -18.75
N HIS A 475 -0.88 -12.12 -17.74
CA HIS A 475 -0.24 -13.42 -17.65
C HIS A 475 -1.07 -14.49 -18.36
N GLY A 476 -0.38 -15.47 -18.91
CA GLY A 476 -0.99 -16.64 -19.56
C GLY A 476 -1.73 -17.54 -18.58
N PRO A 477 -2.30 -18.62 -19.08
CA PRO A 477 -3.33 -19.43 -18.39
C PRO A 477 -2.93 -20.09 -17.07
N LYS A 478 -1.74 -19.91 -16.57
CA LYS A 478 -1.24 -20.68 -15.41
C LYS A 478 -1.37 -19.98 -14.08
N ILE A 479 -1.75 -18.71 -14.06
CA ILE A 479 -1.87 -17.93 -12.83
C ILE A 479 -3.35 -17.67 -12.53
N GLY A 480 -3.87 -18.36 -11.51
CA GLY A 480 -5.18 -18.10 -10.94
C GLY A 480 -6.38 -18.68 -11.70
N ALA A 481 -7.57 -18.20 -11.35
CA ALA A 481 -8.85 -18.70 -11.86
C ALA A 481 -9.09 -18.41 -13.36
N ASN A 482 -8.28 -17.58 -13.97
CA ASN A 482 -8.42 -17.15 -15.37
C ASN A 482 -7.65 -18.03 -16.35
N ALA A 483 -7.07 -19.11 -15.87
CA ALA A 483 -6.22 -20.03 -16.61
C ALA A 483 -6.85 -20.64 -17.90
N SER A 484 -8.16 -20.57 -18.03
CA SER A 484 -8.91 -21.11 -19.17
C SER A 484 -9.41 -20.04 -20.16
N ILE A 485 -9.14 -18.76 -19.92
CA ILE A 485 -9.65 -17.68 -20.77
C ILE A 485 -8.69 -17.45 -21.93
N PRO A 486 -9.16 -17.58 -23.19
CA PRO A 486 -8.32 -17.35 -24.38
C PRO A 486 -7.67 -15.96 -24.42
N ALA A 487 -6.49 -15.85 -25.02
CA ALA A 487 -5.76 -14.60 -25.14
C ALA A 487 -6.56 -13.49 -25.82
N GLU A 488 -7.26 -13.84 -26.88
CA GLU A 488 -8.13 -12.90 -27.63
C GLU A 488 -9.23 -12.33 -26.73
N VAL A 489 -9.88 -13.16 -25.90
CA VAL A 489 -10.94 -12.73 -24.99
C VAL A 489 -10.39 -11.81 -23.89
N ARG A 490 -9.17 -12.09 -23.40
CA ARG A 490 -8.52 -11.22 -22.40
C ARG A 490 -8.14 -9.87 -23.01
N ALA A 491 -7.60 -9.85 -24.21
CA ALA A 491 -7.28 -8.61 -24.92
C ALA A 491 -8.53 -7.78 -25.24
N GLU A 492 -9.59 -8.41 -25.76
CA GLU A 492 -10.88 -7.76 -26.01
C GLU A 492 -11.45 -7.17 -24.72
N ARG A 493 -11.37 -7.91 -23.62
CA ARG A 493 -11.83 -7.43 -22.33
C ARG A 493 -11.03 -6.24 -21.82
N LEU A 494 -9.71 -6.26 -21.98
CA LEU A 494 -8.85 -5.15 -21.60
C LEU A 494 -9.17 -3.90 -22.44
N ALA A 495 -9.38 -4.04 -23.73
CA ALA A 495 -9.81 -2.97 -24.59
C ALA A 495 -11.16 -2.36 -24.18
N GLU A 496 -12.12 -3.21 -23.78
CA GLU A 496 -13.44 -2.78 -23.31
C GLU A 496 -13.35 -1.94 -22.02
N ILE A 497 -12.51 -2.35 -21.05
CA ILE A 497 -12.42 -1.67 -19.77
C ILE A 497 -11.47 -0.46 -19.75
N ALA A 498 -10.46 -0.44 -20.62
CA ALA A 498 -9.55 0.70 -20.71
C ALA A 498 -10.20 1.93 -21.37
N GLY A 499 -11.41 1.78 -21.93
CA GLY A 499 -12.23 2.86 -22.43
C GLY A 499 -11.55 3.67 -23.52
N PRO A 500 -11.73 5.01 -23.58
CA PRO A 500 -11.16 5.87 -24.62
C PRO A 500 -9.64 5.97 -24.59
N TRP A 501 -8.99 5.41 -23.57
CA TRP A 501 -7.55 5.44 -23.36
C TRP A 501 -6.84 4.17 -23.86
N HIS A 502 -7.49 3.38 -24.68
CA HIS A 502 -6.92 2.19 -25.27
C HIS A 502 -6.83 2.29 -26.78
N ASP A 503 -6.04 1.43 -27.33
CA ASP A 503 -6.09 1.02 -28.72
C ASP A 503 -6.15 -0.51 -28.84
N GLU A 504 -6.25 -1.02 -30.05
CA GLU A 504 -6.41 -2.46 -30.29
C GLU A 504 -5.23 -3.34 -29.82
N LEU A 505 -4.08 -2.72 -29.51
CA LEU A 505 -2.87 -3.39 -29.02
C LEU A 505 -2.56 -3.07 -27.54
N THR A 506 -3.45 -2.39 -26.85
CA THR A 506 -3.27 -2.12 -25.40
C THR A 506 -3.15 -3.43 -24.62
N GLY A 507 -2.04 -3.59 -23.89
CA GLY A 507 -1.74 -4.82 -23.16
C GLY A 507 -0.83 -5.81 -23.91
N ASP A 508 -0.33 -5.44 -25.10
CA ASP A 508 0.69 -6.22 -25.80
C ASP A 508 2.02 -6.17 -25.04
N LEU A 509 2.42 -7.32 -24.50
CA LEU A 509 3.69 -7.52 -23.82
C LEU A 509 4.78 -8.12 -24.70
N SER A 510 4.62 -8.07 -26.03
CA SER A 510 5.70 -8.43 -26.95
C SER A 510 6.87 -7.44 -26.86
N GLU A 511 8.01 -7.81 -27.40
CA GLU A 511 9.18 -6.92 -27.49
C GLU A 511 8.87 -5.56 -28.16
N ASN A 512 7.93 -5.54 -29.09
CA ASN A 512 7.49 -4.31 -29.75
C ASN A 512 6.46 -3.53 -28.92
N GLY A 513 5.72 -4.20 -28.05
CA GLY A 513 4.66 -3.61 -27.23
C GLY A 513 5.17 -2.88 -25.97
N VAL A 514 6.16 -3.44 -25.29
CA VAL A 514 6.56 -3.00 -23.93
C VAL A 514 7.14 -1.58 -23.82
N TYR A 515 7.67 -1.00 -24.90
CA TYR A 515 8.15 0.39 -24.95
C TYR A 515 7.30 1.28 -25.85
N SER A 516 6.08 0.88 -26.15
CA SER A 516 5.22 1.53 -27.15
C SER A 516 4.16 2.43 -26.53
N ILE A 517 3.43 3.14 -27.40
CA ILE A 517 2.21 3.88 -27.03
C ILE A 517 1.13 2.95 -26.43
N HIS A 518 1.08 1.68 -26.84
CA HIS A 518 0.12 0.70 -26.32
C HIS A 518 0.34 0.43 -24.82
N MET A 519 1.61 0.31 -24.41
CA MET A 519 1.97 0.24 -22.98
C MET A 519 1.67 1.55 -22.24
N ALA A 520 1.91 2.70 -22.89
CA ALA A 520 1.59 4.00 -22.29
C ALA A 520 0.08 4.15 -22.03
N HIS A 521 -0.78 3.66 -22.94
CA HIS A 521 -2.23 3.60 -22.74
C HIS A 521 -2.61 2.73 -21.55
N LEU A 522 -2.01 1.54 -21.42
CA LEU A 522 -2.24 0.65 -20.26
C LEU A 522 -1.84 1.31 -18.95
N VAL A 523 -0.68 1.94 -18.90
CA VAL A 523 -0.18 2.67 -17.73
C VAL A 523 -1.11 3.83 -17.39
N ALA A 524 -1.52 4.63 -18.36
CA ALA A 524 -2.42 5.76 -18.17
C ALA A 524 -3.79 5.31 -17.63
N TRP A 525 -4.40 4.30 -18.25
CA TRP A 525 -5.65 3.73 -17.75
C TRP A 525 -5.51 3.23 -16.31
N SER A 526 -4.51 2.41 -16.04
CA SER A 526 -4.34 1.80 -14.72
C SER A 526 -4.13 2.86 -13.63
N THR A 527 -3.40 3.93 -13.94
CA THR A 527 -3.18 5.06 -13.04
C THR A 527 -4.48 5.82 -12.74
N ARG A 528 -5.27 6.13 -13.78
CA ARG A 528 -6.54 6.86 -13.64
C ARG A 528 -7.58 6.05 -12.88
N TYR A 529 -7.67 4.75 -13.18
CA TYR A 529 -8.52 3.81 -12.46
C TYR A 529 -8.16 3.80 -10.96
N SER A 530 -6.86 3.68 -10.66
CA SER A 530 -6.38 3.70 -9.29
C SER A 530 -6.77 4.96 -8.55
N LYS A 531 -6.42 6.10 -9.10
CA LYS A 531 -6.64 7.38 -8.42
C LYS A 531 -8.11 7.63 -8.12
N MET A 532 -9.03 7.18 -8.97
CA MET A 532 -10.46 7.32 -8.73
C MET A 532 -11.02 6.22 -7.85
N TYR A 533 -10.87 4.97 -8.29
CA TYR A 533 -11.66 3.87 -7.72
C TYR A 533 -10.98 3.21 -6.53
N GLU A 534 -9.67 2.97 -6.58
CA GLU A 534 -8.95 2.31 -5.51
C GLU A 534 -8.51 3.30 -4.42
N ASP A 535 -7.88 4.40 -4.81
CA ASP A 535 -7.24 5.31 -3.89
C ASP A 535 -8.22 6.33 -3.29
N SER A 536 -9.17 6.85 -4.08
CA SER A 536 -10.10 7.91 -3.65
C SER A 536 -11.48 7.39 -3.25
N SER A 537 -12.06 6.48 -4.02
CA SER A 537 -13.29 5.77 -3.61
C SER A 537 -13.01 4.70 -2.56
N MET A 538 -11.74 4.31 -2.38
CA MET A 538 -11.25 3.34 -1.40
C MET A 538 -11.75 1.91 -1.64
N LEU A 539 -11.90 1.50 -2.88
CA LEU A 539 -12.04 0.09 -3.24
C LEU A 539 -10.69 -0.64 -3.01
N CYS A 540 -10.76 -1.87 -2.59
CA CYS A 540 -9.58 -2.65 -2.28
C CYS A 540 -8.91 -3.17 -3.55
N ASP A 541 -7.66 -2.79 -3.79
CA ASP A 541 -6.81 -3.22 -4.90
C ASP A 541 -6.58 -4.74 -5.01
N PHE A 542 -6.74 -5.47 -3.90
CA PHE A 542 -6.73 -6.94 -3.91
C PHE A 542 -7.97 -7.56 -4.58
N ASN A 543 -9.03 -6.78 -4.77
CA ASN A 543 -10.32 -7.29 -5.21
C ASN A 543 -10.90 -6.52 -6.39
N THR A 544 -10.28 -5.44 -6.80
CA THR A 544 -10.69 -4.60 -7.92
C THR A 544 -9.50 -4.26 -8.78
N PRO A 545 -9.67 -4.06 -10.09
CA PRO A 545 -10.90 -4.25 -10.88
C PRO A 545 -11.33 -5.73 -10.98
N LEU A 546 -12.63 -5.96 -11.08
CA LEU A 546 -13.23 -7.29 -11.26
C LEU A 546 -13.35 -7.60 -12.76
N LEU A 547 -12.26 -8.00 -13.37
CA LEU A 547 -12.12 -8.10 -14.81
C LEU A 547 -12.70 -9.39 -15.37
N PHE A 548 -12.49 -10.48 -14.67
CA PHE A 548 -12.98 -11.81 -15.00
C PHE A 548 -13.61 -12.46 -13.78
N GLU A 549 -14.58 -13.29 -14.01
CA GLU A 549 -15.25 -14.05 -12.95
C GLU A 549 -15.29 -15.53 -13.32
N ALA A 550 -14.61 -16.35 -12.53
CA ALA A 550 -14.62 -17.78 -12.70
C ALA A 550 -16.03 -18.34 -12.47
N GLY A 551 -16.63 -18.89 -13.54
CA GLY A 551 -17.99 -19.43 -13.50
C GLY A 551 -19.08 -18.46 -13.96
N ALA A 552 -18.74 -17.25 -14.40
CA ALA A 552 -19.67 -16.41 -15.17
C ALA A 552 -19.98 -17.09 -16.53
N VAL A 553 -21.22 -16.95 -17.00
CA VAL A 553 -21.67 -17.61 -18.25
C VAL A 553 -20.85 -17.15 -19.46
N ASP A 554 -20.38 -15.91 -19.45
CA ASP A 554 -19.60 -15.28 -20.50
C ASP A 554 -18.11 -15.08 -20.12
N GLY A 555 -17.69 -15.54 -18.93
CA GLY A 555 -16.35 -15.33 -18.42
C GLY A 555 -16.02 -13.88 -18.04
N LYS A 556 -16.96 -12.93 -18.25
CA LYS A 556 -16.77 -11.51 -17.95
C LYS A 556 -16.94 -11.23 -16.46
N GLY A 557 -16.06 -10.37 -15.94
CA GLY A 557 -16.20 -9.81 -14.59
C GLY A 557 -17.18 -8.64 -14.55
N MET A 558 -17.25 -7.98 -13.43
CA MET A 558 -18.26 -6.96 -13.13
C MET A 558 -17.78 -5.52 -13.41
N THR A 559 -16.47 -5.29 -13.59
CA THR A 559 -15.94 -3.98 -14.04
C THR A 559 -16.38 -3.76 -15.50
N PRO A 560 -16.82 -2.57 -15.93
CA PRO A 560 -16.88 -1.29 -15.19
C PRO A 560 -18.17 -1.04 -14.42
N GLU A 561 -19.16 -1.93 -14.48
CA GLU A 561 -20.46 -1.73 -13.84
C GLU A 561 -20.37 -1.74 -12.32
N TYR A 562 -19.47 -2.55 -11.76
CA TYR A 562 -19.29 -2.69 -10.33
C TYR A 562 -18.98 -1.34 -9.67
N GLU A 563 -18.00 -0.64 -10.20
CA GLU A 563 -17.53 0.63 -9.66
C GLU A 563 -18.63 1.69 -9.72
N THR A 564 -19.24 1.86 -10.87
CA THR A 564 -20.23 2.92 -11.10
C THR A 564 -21.54 2.66 -10.37
N ARG A 565 -22.03 1.43 -10.31
CA ARG A 565 -23.27 1.10 -9.60
C ARG A 565 -23.18 1.39 -8.11
N PHE A 566 -22.09 0.94 -7.45
CA PHE A 566 -21.91 1.21 -6.03
C PHE A 566 -21.68 2.69 -5.76
N PHE A 567 -20.79 3.31 -6.54
CA PHE A 567 -20.48 4.72 -6.37
C PHE A 567 -21.70 5.62 -6.54
N ASN A 568 -22.45 5.43 -7.61
CA ASN A 568 -23.62 6.26 -7.92
C ASN A 568 -24.76 6.05 -6.94
N ALA A 569 -25.07 4.81 -6.55
CA ALA A 569 -26.10 4.51 -5.56
C ALA A 569 -25.79 5.16 -4.20
N ILE A 570 -24.52 5.19 -3.80
CA ILE A 570 -24.11 5.76 -2.52
C ILE A 570 -24.04 7.28 -2.57
N THR A 571 -23.40 7.85 -3.61
CA THR A 571 -23.09 9.28 -3.70
C THR A 571 -24.19 10.11 -4.39
N GLY A 572 -24.97 9.50 -5.29
CA GLY A 572 -25.94 10.18 -6.13
C GLY A 572 -25.31 11.09 -7.21
N MET A 573 -24.04 10.89 -7.56
CA MET A 573 -23.35 11.69 -8.59
C MET A 573 -23.77 11.32 -10.01
N ASN A 574 -24.15 10.07 -10.26
CA ASN A 574 -24.57 9.54 -11.57
C ASN A 574 -23.51 9.70 -12.66
N ILE A 575 -22.25 9.46 -12.32
CA ILE A 575 -21.15 9.47 -13.27
C ILE A 575 -21.08 8.17 -14.07
N THR A 576 -20.59 8.27 -15.28
CA THR A 576 -20.15 7.12 -16.08
C THR A 576 -18.78 6.62 -15.62
N TYR A 577 -18.38 5.47 -16.11
CA TYR A 577 -17.06 4.92 -15.81
C TYR A 577 -15.92 5.82 -16.36
N ASP A 578 -16.10 6.33 -17.58
CA ASP A 578 -15.12 7.21 -18.24
C ASP A 578 -14.99 8.55 -17.50
N GLU A 579 -16.10 9.16 -17.08
CA GLU A 579 -16.07 10.35 -16.21
C GLU A 579 -15.33 10.07 -14.89
N GLY A 580 -15.43 8.86 -14.38
CA GLY A 580 -14.64 8.43 -13.22
C GLY A 580 -13.13 8.38 -13.54
N LEU A 581 -12.74 7.87 -14.72
CA LEU A 581 -11.35 7.88 -15.17
C LEU A 581 -10.82 9.32 -15.35
N ASP A 582 -11.65 10.26 -15.82
CA ASP A 582 -11.29 11.68 -15.93
C ASP A 582 -11.06 12.33 -14.58
N ILE A 583 -11.89 12.02 -13.58
CA ILE A 583 -11.65 12.43 -12.18
C ILE A 583 -10.32 11.86 -11.70
N GLY A 584 -10.03 10.60 -11.98
CA GLY A 584 -8.74 9.97 -11.66
C GLY A 584 -7.56 10.68 -12.32
N ARG A 585 -7.68 11.09 -13.59
CA ARG A 585 -6.67 11.89 -14.29
C ARG A 585 -6.41 13.23 -13.62
N ARG A 586 -7.48 13.91 -13.20
CA ARG A 586 -7.38 15.19 -12.47
C ARG A 586 -6.62 15.03 -11.16
N ILE A 587 -6.95 14.01 -10.36
CA ILE A 587 -6.25 13.70 -9.10
C ILE A 587 -4.79 13.37 -9.35
N TYR A 588 -4.50 12.58 -10.38
CA TYR A 588 -3.14 12.21 -10.75
C TYR A 588 -2.27 13.42 -11.17
N ASN A 589 -2.82 14.33 -11.98
CA ASN A 589 -2.09 15.53 -12.35
C ASN A 589 -1.88 16.50 -11.17
N PHE A 590 -2.80 16.50 -10.21
CA PHE A 590 -2.58 17.23 -8.95
C PHE A 590 -1.44 16.61 -8.13
N GLU A 591 -1.43 15.28 -7.96
CA GLU A 591 -0.30 14.57 -7.34
C GLU A 591 1.01 14.92 -8.03
N ARG A 592 1.03 14.86 -9.35
CA ARG A 592 2.22 15.15 -10.15
C ARG A 592 2.74 16.58 -9.92
N ALA A 593 1.84 17.54 -9.82
CA ALA A 593 2.19 18.91 -9.51
C ALA A 593 2.76 19.07 -8.10
N VAL A 594 2.22 18.37 -7.10
CA VAL A 594 2.79 18.37 -5.75
C VAL A 594 4.17 17.70 -5.73
N MET A 595 4.36 16.62 -6.48
CA MET A 595 5.68 15.99 -6.63
C MET A 595 6.70 16.94 -7.28
N ALA A 596 6.27 17.80 -8.23
CA ALA A 596 7.13 18.83 -8.82
C ALA A 596 7.60 19.86 -7.79
N LEU A 597 6.77 20.22 -6.79
CA LEU A 597 7.18 21.08 -5.68
C LEU A 597 8.32 20.43 -4.88
N HIS A 598 8.31 19.12 -4.70
CA HIS A 598 9.40 18.36 -4.08
C HIS A 598 10.65 18.22 -4.98
N GLY A 599 10.64 18.79 -6.18
CA GLY A 599 11.74 18.74 -7.13
C GLY A 599 11.83 17.45 -7.92
N ARG A 600 10.79 16.63 -7.92
CA ARG A 600 10.73 15.43 -8.76
C ARG A 600 10.67 15.82 -10.23
N HIS A 601 11.46 15.15 -11.05
CA HIS A 601 11.56 15.41 -12.47
C HIS A 601 12.01 14.16 -13.24
N ARG A 602 11.98 14.22 -14.57
CA ARG A 602 12.29 13.12 -15.50
C ARG A 602 13.54 12.30 -15.14
N ASN A 603 14.61 12.95 -14.65
CA ASN A 603 15.89 12.29 -14.36
C ASN A 603 15.87 11.45 -13.08
N GLU A 604 14.85 11.60 -12.23
CA GLU A 604 14.62 10.76 -11.04
C GLU A 604 13.71 9.57 -11.34
N GLU A 605 13.10 9.51 -12.52
CA GLU A 605 12.13 8.51 -12.92
C GLU A 605 12.78 7.42 -13.74
N TYR A 606 13.39 6.49 -13.05
CA TYR A 606 14.02 5.34 -13.65
C TYR A 606 14.11 4.17 -12.67
N TRP A 607 14.26 2.99 -13.24
CA TRP A 607 14.73 1.84 -12.52
C TRP A 607 16.26 1.79 -12.62
N PRO A 608 16.96 1.46 -11.55
CA PRO A 608 18.40 1.25 -11.63
C PRO A 608 18.73 0.17 -12.67
N PRO A 609 19.76 0.37 -13.50
CA PRO A 609 20.16 -0.61 -14.50
C PRO A 609 20.90 -1.77 -13.83
N TYR A 610 20.20 -2.68 -13.21
CA TYR A 610 20.84 -3.86 -12.64
C TYR A 610 20.59 -5.11 -13.51
N PRO A 611 21.50 -6.09 -13.47
CA PRO A 611 21.51 -7.25 -14.35
C PRO A 611 20.19 -8.00 -14.51
N PRO A 612 19.31 -8.08 -13.52
CA PRO A 612 18.01 -8.72 -13.68
C PRO A 612 17.09 -8.09 -14.72
N TYR A 613 17.31 -6.81 -15.09
CA TYR A 613 16.57 -6.21 -16.19
C TYR A 613 17.04 -6.62 -17.57
N ASP A 614 18.22 -7.22 -17.67
CA ASP A 614 18.68 -7.75 -18.96
C ASP A 614 17.80 -8.89 -19.47
N SER A 615 16.96 -9.42 -18.62
CA SER A 615 15.92 -10.32 -19.07
C SER A 615 14.89 -10.56 -17.95
N TYR A 616 13.66 -10.17 -18.16
CA TYR A 616 12.53 -10.81 -17.52
C TYR A 616 12.33 -12.24 -18.09
N VAL A 617 13.38 -12.84 -18.59
CA VAL A 617 13.37 -14.25 -18.92
C VAL A 617 13.49 -15.03 -17.66
N TYR A 618 12.43 -15.51 -17.34
CA TYR A 618 12.07 -16.28 -16.24
C TYR A 618 12.99 -17.40 -16.01
N HIS A 619 13.85 -17.97 -16.46
CA HIS A 619 14.06 -19.36 -16.17
C HIS A 619 15.46 -19.83 -16.06
N GLU A 620 16.43 -19.14 -16.56
CA GLU A 620 17.72 -19.80 -16.75
C GLU A 620 18.95 -18.94 -16.50
N LYS A 621 18.80 -17.68 -16.10
CA LYS A 621 19.97 -16.84 -15.81
C LYS A 621 20.14 -16.58 -14.33
N PRO A 622 21.36 -16.77 -13.78
CA PRO A 622 21.70 -16.36 -12.43
C PRO A 622 21.47 -14.84 -12.27
N GLY A 623 20.72 -14.43 -11.26
CA GLY A 623 20.47 -13.02 -10.94
C GLY A 623 19.10 -12.48 -11.36
N GLY A 624 18.19 -13.30 -11.88
CA GLY A 624 16.79 -12.90 -12.06
C GLY A 624 16.10 -12.56 -10.74
N PHE A 625 15.03 -11.76 -10.78
CA PHE A 625 14.27 -11.38 -9.61
C PHE A 625 13.81 -12.58 -8.78
N PRO A 626 14.00 -12.56 -7.46
CA PRO A 626 13.66 -13.70 -6.60
C PRO A 626 12.22 -14.18 -6.74
N TYR A 627 11.30 -13.28 -6.98
CA TYR A 627 9.89 -13.59 -7.13
C TYR A 627 9.54 -14.38 -8.40
N LEU A 628 10.35 -14.19 -9.42
CA LEU A 628 10.16 -14.83 -10.71
C LEU A 628 10.84 -16.21 -10.81
N GLN A 629 11.67 -16.54 -9.86
CA GLN A 629 12.44 -17.80 -9.82
C GLN A 629 11.72 -18.95 -9.10
N ASN A 630 10.50 -18.78 -8.64
CA ASN A 630 9.75 -19.84 -7.95
C ASN A 630 9.37 -21.05 -8.84
N TYR A 631 9.89 -21.12 -10.07
CA TYR A 631 9.66 -22.23 -10.95
C TYR A 631 10.93 -23.07 -11.09
N LYS A 632 10.89 -24.26 -10.47
CA LYS A 632 11.95 -25.28 -10.57
C LYS A 632 12.30 -25.59 -12.02
N ALA A 633 13.58 -25.84 -12.29
CA ALA A 633 13.97 -26.69 -13.39
C ALA A 633 13.15 -28.01 -13.29
N GLY A 634 12.23 -28.23 -14.26
CA GLY A 634 11.22 -29.30 -14.18
C GLY A 634 9.92 -28.93 -13.47
N GLY A 635 9.76 -27.64 -13.05
CA GLY A 635 8.51 -27.04 -12.59
C GLY A 635 7.51 -26.76 -13.72
N PRO A 636 6.38 -26.10 -13.44
CA PRO A 636 5.43 -25.73 -14.47
C PRO A 636 6.13 -24.95 -15.58
N PRO A 637 5.68 -25.09 -16.83
CA PRO A 637 6.28 -24.41 -17.97
C PRO A 637 6.36 -22.89 -17.72
N ALA A 638 7.33 -22.26 -18.39
CA ALA A 638 7.57 -20.82 -18.36
C ALA A 638 6.27 -20.00 -18.32
N GLU A 639 6.23 -18.94 -17.52
CA GLU A 639 5.12 -18.04 -17.59
C GLU A 639 5.00 -17.49 -18.99
N THR A 640 3.78 -17.42 -19.46
CA THR A 640 3.46 -16.83 -20.74
C THR A 640 2.71 -15.52 -20.49
N TYR A 641 2.85 -14.59 -21.40
CA TYR A 641 2.26 -13.27 -21.35
C TYR A 641 1.34 -13.05 -22.53
N LEU A 642 0.41 -12.14 -22.35
CA LEU A 642 -0.47 -11.69 -23.43
C LEU A 642 0.36 -10.91 -24.44
N VAL A 643 0.42 -11.39 -25.69
CA VAL A 643 1.18 -10.76 -26.76
C VAL A 643 0.39 -10.76 -28.07
N PHE A 644 0.61 -9.73 -28.88
CA PHE A 644 0.11 -9.68 -30.26
C PHE A 644 1.21 -10.13 -31.24
N LYS A 645 1.01 -11.27 -31.89
CA LYS A 645 2.01 -11.88 -32.73
C LYS A 645 1.34 -12.51 -33.98
N ASP A 646 1.91 -12.31 -35.17
CA ASP A 646 1.39 -12.84 -36.42
C ASP A 646 -0.08 -12.46 -36.68
N GLY A 647 -0.47 -11.23 -36.30
CA GLY A 647 -1.82 -10.70 -36.54
C GLY A 647 -2.89 -11.23 -35.58
N LYS A 648 -2.53 -11.83 -34.47
CA LYS A 648 -3.46 -12.36 -33.46
C LYS A 648 -2.91 -12.25 -32.04
N TRP A 649 -3.80 -12.22 -31.06
CA TRP A 649 -3.47 -12.35 -29.67
C TRP A 649 -3.13 -13.80 -29.29
N THR A 650 -2.10 -13.99 -28.50
CA THR A 650 -1.67 -15.31 -28.03
C THR A 650 -0.96 -15.18 -26.69
N ASP A 651 -0.73 -16.31 -26.03
CA ASP A 651 0.17 -16.42 -24.90
C ASP A 651 1.53 -16.90 -25.37
N ASP A 652 2.57 -16.11 -25.10
CA ASP A 652 3.94 -16.47 -25.46
C ASP A 652 4.91 -16.16 -24.32
N VAL A 653 6.03 -16.85 -24.31
CA VAL A 653 7.15 -16.55 -23.41
C VAL A 653 7.84 -15.31 -23.95
N CYS A 654 7.97 -14.28 -23.10
CA CYS A 654 8.59 -13.02 -23.47
C CYS A 654 9.88 -12.81 -22.71
N GLU A 655 10.87 -12.29 -23.40
CA GLU A 655 12.07 -11.70 -22.83
C GLU A 655 11.88 -10.18 -22.81
N PHE A 656 12.15 -9.57 -21.66
CA PHE A 656 12.04 -8.11 -21.50
C PHE A 656 13.41 -7.54 -21.11
N PRO A 657 14.35 -7.42 -22.05
CA PRO A 657 15.63 -6.80 -21.74
C PRO A 657 15.41 -5.33 -21.43
N PHE A 658 16.00 -4.86 -20.34
CA PHE A 658 15.97 -3.43 -20.02
C PHE A 658 16.87 -2.69 -21.03
N ASP A 659 16.24 -1.79 -21.78
CA ASP A 659 16.91 -0.87 -22.69
C ASP A 659 16.69 0.57 -22.20
N LYS A 660 17.77 1.18 -21.69
CA LYS A 660 17.69 2.54 -21.15
C LYS A 660 17.23 3.57 -22.19
N ALA A 661 17.68 3.43 -23.46
CA ALA A 661 17.29 4.36 -24.51
C ALA A 661 15.80 4.21 -24.84
N LYS A 662 15.31 2.99 -24.99
CA LYS A 662 13.89 2.70 -25.22
C LYS A 662 13.05 3.16 -24.02
N MET A 663 13.55 3.03 -22.79
CA MET A 663 12.85 3.54 -21.60
C MET A 663 12.76 5.08 -21.58
N ASP A 664 13.82 5.76 -22.02
CA ASP A 664 13.79 7.22 -22.15
C ASP A 664 12.83 7.67 -23.28
N GLU A 665 12.72 6.91 -24.38
CA GLU A 665 11.71 7.12 -25.42
C GLU A 665 10.29 6.88 -24.87
N PHE A 666 10.09 5.78 -24.14
CA PHE A 666 8.82 5.46 -23.51
C PHE A 666 8.36 6.58 -22.54
N LYS A 667 9.26 7.12 -21.71
CA LYS A 667 8.92 8.27 -20.86
C LYS A 667 8.43 9.47 -21.68
N THR A 668 9.05 9.72 -22.84
CA THR A 668 8.61 10.80 -23.72
C THR A 668 7.20 10.54 -24.25
N ILE A 669 6.92 9.33 -24.75
CA ILE A 669 5.60 8.91 -25.23
C ILE A 669 4.55 9.09 -24.11
N TYR A 670 4.86 8.65 -22.90
CA TYR A 670 3.94 8.76 -21.77
C TYR A 670 3.68 10.22 -21.36
N TYR A 671 4.70 11.07 -21.35
CA TYR A 671 4.53 12.49 -21.02
C TYR A 671 3.70 13.23 -22.08
N GLU A 672 3.92 12.94 -23.37
CA GLU A 672 3.08 13.47 -24.45
C GLU A 672 1.61 13.06 -24.28
N LEU A 673 1.36 11.78 -23.96
CA LEU A 673 0.01 11.26 -23.70
C LEU A 673 -0.68 11.97 -22.54
N GLU A 674 0.04 12.26 -21.45
CA GLU A 674 -0.50 12.97 -20.28
C GLU A 674 -0.55 14.50 -20.48
N GLY A 675 0.09 15.04 -21.53
CA GLY A 675 0.16 16.48 -21.81
C GLY A 675 1.19 17.20 -20.94
N TRP A 676 2.26 16.49 -20.57
CA TRP A 676 3.36 17.04 -19.77
C TRP A 676 4.51 17.49 -20.67
N ASP A 677 5.34 18.36 -20.10
CA ASP A 677 6.59 18.76 -20.77
C ASP A 677 7.55 17.55 -20.84
N THR A 678 7.96 17.20 -22.04
CA THR A 678 8.78 16.01 -22.28
C THR A 678 10.21 16.11 -21.78
N ALA A 679 10.74 17.32 -21.61
CA ALA A 679 12.10 17.52 -21.11
C ALA A 679 12.16 17.37 -19.58
N THR A 680 11.14 17.81 -18.87
CA THR A 680 11.10 17.79 -17.40
C THR A 680 10.23 16.68 -16.83
N GLY A 681 9.24 16.19 -17.57
CA GLY A 681 8.21 15.27 -17.07
C GLY A 681 7.19 15.95 -16.14
N LEU A 682 7.09 17.27 -16.18
CA LEU A 682 6.18 18.04 -15.32
C LEU A 682 4.92 18.46 -16.09
N PRO A 683 3.75 18.55 -15.42
CA PRO A 683 2.54 19.04 -16.06
C PRO A 683 2.71 20.45 -16.58
N THR A 684 2.24 20.71 -17.80
CA THR A 684 2.22 22.07 -18.34
C THR A 684 1.09 22.90 -17.72
N ARG A 685 1.20 24.23 -17.76
CA ARG A 685 0.11 25.12 -17.34
C ARG A 685 -1.20 24.78 -18.04
N LYS A 686 -1.12 24.57 -19.36
CA LYS A 686 -2.29 24.19 -20.16
C LYS A 686 -2.96 22.94 -19.63
N THR A 687 -2.21 21.86 -19.39
CA THR A 687 -2.75 20.60 -18.86
C THR A 687 -3.42 20.79 -17.48
N LEU A 688 -2.78 21.56 -16.62
CA LEU A 688 -3.34 21.83 -15.28
C LEU A 688 -4.62 22.68 -15.36
N GLU A 689 -4.66 23.70 -16.21
CA GLU A 689 -5.85 24.55 -16.38
C GLU A 689 -7.00 23.79 -17.08
N ASP A 690 -6.72 22.95 -18.07
CA ASP A 690 -7.71 22.07 -18.71
C ASP A 690 -8.35 21.08 -17.73
N LEU A 691 -7.69 20.78 -16.61
CA LEU A 691 -8.14 19.88 -15.53
C LEU A 691 -8.66 20.64 -14.29
N ASP A 692 -8.96 21.93 -14.38
CA ASP A 692 -9.38 22.78 -13.26
C ASP A 692 -8.36 22.83 -12.10
N LEU A 693 -7.06 22.74 -12.42
CA LEU A 693 -5.94 22.77 -11.47
C LEU A 693 -5.14 24.08 -11.51
N LYS A 694 -5.79 25.18 -11.93
CA LYS A 694 -5.12 26.48 -12.02
C LYS A 694 -4.44 26.90 -10.71
N PHE A 695 -5.06 26.61 -9.56
CA PHE A 695 -4.53 26.99 -8.26
C PHE A 695 -3.16 26.37 -7.96
N VAL A 696 -2.92 25.13 -8.40
CA VAL A 696 -1.62 24.48 -8.23
C VAL A 696 -0.64 24.90 -9.34
N ALA A 697 -1.13 25.21 -10.54
CA ALA A 697 -0.29 25.79 -11.59
C ALA A 697 0.29 27.15 -11.18
N ASP A 698 -0.53 27.99 -10.53
CA ASP A 698 -0.08 29.29 -10.00
C ASP A 698 0.96 29.13 -8.89
N GLU A 699 0.82 28.13 -8.01
CA GLU A 699 1.83 27.80 -6.99
C GLU A 699 3.15 27.32 -7.60
N LEU A 700 3.10 26.45 -8.61
CA LEU A 700 4.28 25.99 -9.35
C LEU A 700 5.00 27.16 -10.04
N ASP A 701 4.25 28.06 -10.67
CA ASP A 701 4.79 29.24 -11.34
C ASP A 701 5.47 30.20 -10.34
N ALA A 702 4.80 30.48 -9.23
CA ALA A 702 5.36 31.33 -8.16
C ALA A 702 6.69 30.82 -7.59
N ARG A 703 6.91 29.48 -7.67
CA ARG A 703 8.13 28.83 -7.21
C ARG A 703 9.13 28.50 -8.33
N GLY A 704 8.83 28.90 -9.56
CA GLY A 704 9.70 28.63 -10.72
C GLY A 704 9.81 27.12 -11.04
N LYS A 705 8.78 26.34 -10.72
CA LYS A 705 8.69 24.90 -10.97
C LYS A 705 7.77 24.55 -12.15
N LEU A 706 7.08 25.52 -12.72
CA LEU A 706 6.25 25.30 -13.89
C LEU A 706 7.13 25.27 -15.14
N PRO A 707 7.01 24.24 -16.02
CA PRO A 707 7.72 24.25 -17.29
C PRO A 707 7.26 25.44 -18.15
N GLY A 708 8.20 25.98 -18.92
CA GLY A 708 7.97 27.20 -19.73
C GLY A 708 7.05 26.98 -20.93
#